data_82f45b8291607aca725c21577d924c37
#
_entry.id   82f45b8291607aca725c21577d924c37
#
_cell.length_a   1.000
_cell.length_b   1.000
_cell.length_c   1.000
_cell.angle_alpha   90.00
_cell.angle_beta   90.00
_cell.angle_gamma   90.00
#
_symmetry.space_group_name_H-M   'P 1'
#
loop_
_entity.id
_entity.type
_entity.pdbx_description
1 polymer ?
#
loop_
_entity_poly.entity_id
_entity_poly.type
_entity_poly.pdbx_seq_one_letter_code
_entity_poly.pdbx_strand_id
1 'polypeptide(L)'
;EGSLSAELRVTTTHTASFTGVITVSTKDGRENRKESKRTATKRKRKYKDGGRKKMTPDNNASNTGTSAARIKASGQSGAITPASKPPCSKGPVDPLKLKALSMGLSKELKVVLIKMDSAGRQTFNISELEEPRIPMSELSIVNTAAEVVRACRGERVKGKFKESYLLPSFCVKPKIAINIPIPREKLNPPTPSIYLESKRDAFSPVLLQFCTDSKNAVTVIRGLAGSLRLNLGLFSTKSLVEANSDHAVEVRTQVQQPADENWNLNGSAQTWPCESSRSHTTIAKYAQYQASSFQESLEEEKESENEEEEEEDKTSDTPEQKTVGKIIKFGTNIDLSDPKRWKPQLQELLKLPAFMRVESSNNMLSLVGHTILGMNSVQLYMKVPGSRTPGHQENNNFCSVNINIGPGDCEWFAVHEHYWDAINKFCDKHGVDYLTGSWWPVLEDLYSSNIPVYRFIQRPGDLVWINAGTVHWVQAVGWCNNIAWNVGPLNVSAAYQYQLALERFEWNEVKKVKSIVPMIHVSWNVARTLKITDKDTYKMIKHCLMQSMKHIQILRDQLVAAGKKIFYQSRVKDEPAYYCNECDVEVFNLLLVTSENSTKKTYVVHCEDCARAKSSSLAGVVVLEQYRMDELMKIYDSFMLTPPPPSK
;
A
#
# COMPACT_ATOMS: atom_id res chain seq x y z
N GLU A 1 -3.42 8.10 42.80
CA GLU A 1 -3.90 8.51 41.47
C GLU A 1 -2.76 9.22 40.73
N GLY A 2 -1.91 8.45 40.07
CA GLY A 2 -0.84 8.97 39.24
C GLY A 2 -1.25 8.92 37.77
N SER A 3 -1.35 10.07 37.12
CA SER A 3 -1.56 10.16 35.68
C SER A 3 -0.30 9.69 34.95
N LEU A 4 -0.35 8.51 34.36
CA LEU A 4 0.64 8.02 33.42
C LEU A 4 0.37 8.64 32.04
N SER A 5 1.10 9.70 31.68
CA SER A 5 1.20 10.13 30.30
C SER A 5 2.33 9.34 29.63
N ALA A 6 1.99 8.40 28.79
CA ALA A 6 2.95 7.69 27.95
C ALA A 6 3.09 8.42 26.62
N GLU A 7 4.26 9.00 26.34
CA GLU A 7 4.63 9.46 25.00
C GLU A 7 5.22 8.30 24.20
N LEU A 8 4.55 7.93 23.12
CA LEU A 8 5.07 6.98 22.13
C LEU A 8 5.96 7.73 21.11
N ARG A 9 7.23 7.38 21.05
CA ARG A 9 8.13 7.83 19.98
C ARG A 9 8.37 6.69 18.99
N VAL A 10 8.10 6.96 17.73
CA VAL A 10 8.44 6.06 16.62
C VAL A 10 9.86 6.34 16.18
N THR A 11 10.75 5.39 16.39
CA THR A 11 12.09 5.41 15.78
C THR A 11 12.06 4.52 14.55
N THR A 12 12.17 5.13 13.38
CA THR A 12 12.34 4.41 12.11
C THR A 12 13.79 3.97 11.98
N THR A 13 14.04 2.69 12.12
CA THR A 13 15.28 2.07 11.64
C THR A 13 15.05 1.59 10.21
N HIS A 14 15.84 2.12 9.28
CA HIS A 14 15.83 1.73 7.88
C HIS A 14 16.33 0.28 7.70
N THR A 15 15.44 -0.66 7.69
CA THR A 15 15.65 -2.00 7.12
C THR A 15 14.40 -2.43 6.37
N ALA A 16 14.61 -3.08 5.24
CA ALA A 16 13.62 -3.36 4.20
C ALA A 16 12.55 -4.41 4.56
N SER A 17 11.99 -4.34 5.76
CA SER A 17 10.75 -5.01 6.15
C SER A 17 10.08 -4.14 7.22
N PHE A 18 9.06 -3.39 6.79
CA PHE A 18 8.28 -2.55 7.70
C PHE A 18 7.35 -3.40 8.57
N THR A 19 7.84 -3.88 9.67
CA THR A 19 7.05 -4.09 10.87
C THR A 19 7.21 -2.83 11.71
N GLY A 20 6.12 -2.09 11.92
CA GLY A 20 6.15 -0.87 12.72
C GLY A 20 6.48 -1.23 14.17
N VAL A 21 7.71 -0.91 14.60
CA VAL A 21 8.12 -1.05 16.00
C VAL A 21 7.82 0.25 16.72
N ILE A 22 7.00 0.18 17.74
CA ILE A 22 6.64 1.32 18.60
C ILE A 22 7.48 1.22 19.86
N THR A 23 8.23 2.28 20.19
CA THR A 23 9.02 2.34 21.44
C THR A 23 8.34 3.26 22.45
N VAL A 24 7.99 2.77 23.62
CA VAL A 24 7.42 3.56 24.72
C VAL A 24 8.53 3.95 25.69
N SER A 25 8.74 5.26 25.89
CA SER A 25 9.59 5.76 26.95
C SER A 25 8.75 6.32 28.10
N THR A 26 8.89 5.77 29.29
CA THR A 26 8.34 6.35 30.52
C THR A 26 9.36 7.34 31.08
N LYS A 27 8.95 8.58 31.29
CA LYS A 27 9.72 9.54 32.07
C LYS A 27 9.42 9.32 33.55
N ASP A 28 10.37 8.76 34.28
CA ASP A 28 10.43 8.93 35.73
C ASP A 28 11.18 10.24 36.02
N GLY A 29 10.46 11.18 36.60
CA GLY A 29 11.04 12.42 37.06
C GLY A 29 11.79 12.23 38.38
N ARG A 30 13.10 12.36 38.36
CA ARG A 30 13.88 12.84 39.50
C ARG A 30 15.09 13.60 39.01
N GLU A 31 15.07 14.91 39.24
CA GLU A 31 16.25 15.76 39.18
C GLU A 31 17.30 15.29 40.20
N ASN A 32 18.55 15.22 39.77
CA ASN A 32 19.65 15.72 40.58
C ASN A 32 20.88 16.08 39.72
N ARG A 33 21.26 17.32 39.86
CA ARG A 33 22.46 17.96 39.35
C ARG A 33 23.74 17.30 39.88
N LYS A 34 24.72 17.06 39.03
CA LYS A 34 26.07 17.63 39.20
C LYS A 34 27.00 17.31 38.02
N GLU A 35 27.67 18.35 37.59
CA GLU A 35 28.79 18.37 36.64
C GLU A 35 29.95 17.46 37.07
N SER A 36 30.65 16.86 36.12
CA SER A 36 32.09 17.10 35.94
C SER A 36 32.67 16.34 34.74
N LYS A 37 33.64 16.98 34.19
CA LYS A 37 34.41 16.76 32.96
C LYS A 37 35.36 15.55 32.98
N ARG A 38 35.76 15.18 31.76
CA ARG A 38 37.06 14.60 31.29
C ARG A 38 37.14 13.09 31.16
N THR A 39 37.51 12.59 30.08
CA THR A 39 38.64 12.43 29.19
C THR A 39 38.70 11.01 28.60
N ALA A 40 39.11 10.95 27.35
CA ALA A 40 39.32 9.76 26.53
C ALA A 40 40.40 8.80 27.08
N THR A 41 40.26 7.53 26.79
CA THR A 41 41.41 6.75 26.30
C THR A 41 40.99 5.43 25.63
N LYS A 42 41.63 5.16 24.53
CA LYS A 42 41.61 3.90 23.75
C LYS A 42 42.21 2.74 24.56
N ARG A 43 41.76 1.52 24.35
CA ARG A 43 42.68 0.38 24.10
C ARG A 43 41.97 -0.89 23.60
N LYS A 44 42.66 -1.51 22.68
CA LYS A 44 42.45 -2.74 21.91
C LYS A 44 42.73 -4.04 22.71
N ARG A 45 42.28 -5.15 22.08
CA ARG A 45 42.78 -6.54 22.13
C ARG A 45 41.98 -7.50 23.03
N LYS A 46 41.81 -8.79 22.77
CA LYS A 46 42.15 -9.77 21.69
C LYS A 46 41.44 -11.09 22.04
N TYR A 47 41.10 -11.83 21.01
CA TYR A 47 40.82 -13.27 20.89
C TYR A 47 41.09 -14.20 22.08
N LYS A 48 40.23 -15.19 22.32
CA LYS A 48 40.59 -16.61 22.21
C LYS A 48 39.38 -17.56 22.23
N ASP A 49 39.51 -18.54 21.40
CA ASP A 49 38.85 -19.81 21.14
C ASP A 49 38.63 -20.75 22.32
N GLY A 50 37.69 -21.67 22.10
CA GLY A 50 37.84 -23.02 22.64
C GLY A 50 36.61 -23.71 23.18
N GLY A 51 36.10 -24.71 22.45
CA GLY A 51 35.77 -25.97 23.08
C GLY A 51 34.33 -26.48 23.03
N ARG A 52 34.07 -27.23 22.04
CA ARG A 52 33.10 -28.31 21.81
C ARG A 52 32.88 -29.21 23.03
N LYS A 53 31.62 -29.59 23.34
CA LYS A 53 31.25 -31.03 23.52
C LYS A 53 29.73 -31.24 23.57
N LYS A 54 29.34 -32.26 22.84
CA LYS A 54 28.03 -32.93 22.76
C LYS A 54 27.70 -33.67 24.07
N MET A 55 26.41 -33.84 24.34
CA MET A 55 25.78 -35.18 24.52
C MET A 55 24.30 -35.04 24.87
N THR A 56 23.48 -35.70 24.13
CA THR A 56 22.15 -36.27 24.44
C THR A 56 22.39 -37.71 24.98
N PRO A 57 21.42 -38.53 25.37
CA PRO A 57 19.97 -38.43 25.48
C PRO A 57 19.36 -39.15 26.71
N ASP A 58 18.05 -39.37 26.60
CA ASP A 58 17.18 -40.46 27.14
C ASP A 58 16.35 -40.17 28.39
N ASN A 59 15.09 -40.18 28.18
CA ASN A 59 14.06 -41.24 28.24
C ASN A 59 13.36 -41.48 29.60
N ASN A 60 12.07 -41.60 29.43
CA ASN A 60 11.06 -42.44 30.10
C ASN A 60 10.24 -41.79 31.21
N ALA A 61 9.00 -41.62 30.97
CA ALA A 61 7.86 -42.54 30.80
C ALA A 61 7.09 -42.81 32.12
N SER A 62 5.81 -42.76 31.91
CA SER A 62 4.72 -43.48 32.60
C SER A 62 4.10 -42.78 33.82
N ASN A 63 2.88 -42.53 33.76
CA ASN A 63 1.66 -43.31 33.73
C ASN A 63 0.79 -43.12 34.97
N THR A 64 -0.49 -43.10 34.71
CA THR A 64 -1.65 -43.47 35.55
C THR A 64 -2.08 -42.44 36.61
N GLY A 65 -3.34 -42.13 36.73
CA GLY A 65 -4.59 -42.68 36.29
C GLY A 65 -5.71 -42.12 37.16
N THR A 66 -6.86 -42.04 36.56
CA THR A 66 -8.21 -42.22 37.14
C THR A 66 -8.55 -41.53 38.46
N SER A 67 -9.65 -40.86 38.64
CA SER A 67 -11.02 -41.32 38.48
C SER A 67 -12.04 -40.23 38.83
N ALA A 68 -13.19 -40.42 38.25
CA ALA A 68 -14.41 -39.66 38.41
C ALA A 68 -15.02 -39.74 39.82
N ALA A 69 -15.75 -38.71 40.20
CA ALA A 69 -16.95 -38.90 41.02
C ALA A 69 -17.98 -37.79 40.77
N ARG A 70 -19.09 -38.26 40.32
CA ARG A 70 -20.36 -37.60 40.04
C ARG A 70 -21.19 -37.70 41.33
N ILE A 71 -21.76 -36.58 41.82
CA ILE A 71 -22.91 -36.66 42.74
C ILE A 71 -23.99 -35.65 42.28
N LYS A 72 -25.16 -36.19 42.02
CA LYS A 72 -26.45 -35.52 41.87
C LYS A 72 -27.12 -35.36 43.24
N ALA A 73 -27.92 -34.30 43.39
CA ALA A 73 -29.27 -34.29 43.99
C ALA A 73 -29.74 -32.86 44.06
N SER A 74 -30.77 -32.44 43.39
CA SER A 74 -32.23 -32.53 43.61
C SER A 74 -32.72 -31.61 44.75
N GLY A 75 -33.59 -30.68 44.37
CA GLY A 75 -34.80 -30.49 45.14
C GLY A 75 -35.25 -29.07 45.46
N GLN A 76 -36.32 -28.67 44.81
CA GLN A 76 -37.50 -27.93 45.28
C GLN A 76 -37.49 -26.42 45.46
N SER A 77 -38.23 -25.80 44.58
CA SER A 77 -39.33 -24.84 44.66
C SER A 77 -39.53 -24.03 45.94
N GLY A 78 -39.61 -22.73 45.79
CA GLY A 78 -40.17 -21.79 46.73
C GLY A 78 -40.38 -20.45 46.09
N ALA A 79 -41.60 -20.23 45.60
CA ALA A 79 -42.06 -18.94 45.09
C ALA A 79 -42.21 -17.96 46.25
N ILE A 80 -41.53 -16.80 46.15
CA ILE A 80 -41.86 -15.63 46.98
C ILE A 80 -41.88 -14.43 46.03
N THR A 81 -43.05 -13.87 45.88
CA THR A 81 -43.37 -12.58 45.24
C THR A 81 -42.60 -11.43 45.90
N PRO A 82 -41.98 -10.53 45.13
CA PRO A 82 -41.38 -9.34 45.74
C PRO A 82 -42.44 -8.28 45.97
N ALA A 83 -42.47 -7.77 47.18
CA ALA A 83 -43.22 -6.63 47.59
C ALA A 83 -42.78 -5.38 46.84
N SER A 84 -43.77 -4.66 46.33
CA SER A 84 -43.65 -3.36 45.70
C SER A 84 -42.99 -2.33 46.62
N LYS A 85 -41.86 -1.77 46.22
CA LYS A 85 -41.30 -0.55 46.80
C LYS A 85 -42.15 0.64 46.37
N PRO A 86 -42.44 1.60 47.24
CA PRO A 86 -43.21 2.79 46.90
C PRO A 86 -42.40 3.71 45.96
N PRO A 87 -43.05 4.46 45.08
CA PRO A 87 -42.35 5.36 44.16
C PRO A 87 -41.71 6.50 44.96
N CYS A 88 -40.43 6.69 44.77
CA CYS A 88 -39.69 7.82 45.28
C CYS A 88 -40.25 9.11 44.66
N SER A 89 -40.98 9.89 45.41
CA SER A 89 -41.45 11.21 45.04
C SER A 89 -40.25 12.15 44.93
N LYS A 90 -39.79 12.40 43.68
CA LYS A 90 -38.85 13.47 43.43
C LYS A 90 -39.57 14.80 43.61
N GLY A 91 -39.21 15.55 44.64
CA GLY A 91 -39.69 16.91 44.88
C GLY A 91 -39.37 17.86 43.71
N PRO A 92 -39.96 19.06 43.71
CA PRO A 92 -39.75 20.03 42.62
C PRO A 92 -38.26 20.37 42.46
N VAL A 93 -37.78 20.29 41.24
CA VAL A 93 -36.38 20.60 40.91
C VAL A 93 -36.20 22.11 40.92
N ASP A 94 -35.24 22.58 41.72
CA ASP A 94 -34.87 23.99 41.82
C ASP A 94 -34.51 24.56 40.41
N PRO A 95 -35.11 25.70 40.00
CA PRO A 95 -34.84 26.34 38.73
C PRO A 95 -33.35 26.65 38.46
N LEU A 96 -32.56 26.87 39.52
CA LEU A 96 -31.11 27.07 39.42
C LEU A 96 -30.37 25.77 39.09
N LYS A 97 -30.85 24.61 39.58
CA LYS A 97 -30.32 23.29 39.18
C LYS A 97 -30.66 22.93 37.74
N LEU A 98 -31.82 23.33 37.24
CA LEU A 98 -32.17 23.18 35.82
C LEU A 98 -31.25 23.99 34.90
N LYS A 99 -30.90 25.22 35.30
CA LYS A 99 -29.98 26.08 34.55
C LYS A 99 -28.54 25.52 34.56
N ALA A 100 -28.11 24.96 35.67
CA ALA A 100 -26.80 24.30 35.77
C ALA A 100 -26.73 23.02 34.93
N LEU A 101 -27.80 22.24 34.86
CA LEU A 101 -27.91 21.06 34.01
C LEU A 101 -27.98 21.39 32.51
N SER A 102 -28.57 22.53 32.12
CA SER A 102 -28.65 22.98 30.73
C SER A 102 -27.33 23.55 30.21
N MET A 103 -26.45 24.03 31.07
CA MET A 103 -25.14 24.60 30.69
C MET A 103 -24.02 23.55 30.59
N GLY A 104 -24.21 22.34 31.09
CA GLY A 104 -23.20 21.28 31.13
C GLY A 104 -23.39 20.12 30.13
N LEU A 105 -24.38 20.19 29.25
CA LEU A 105 -24.74 19.08 28.38
C LEU A 105 -24.52 19.41 26.91
N SER A 106 -23.67 18.58 26.28
CA SER A 106 -23.51 18.51 24.82
C SER A 106 -24.86 18.53 24.09
N LYS A 107 -24.88 19.20 22.97
CA LYS A 107 -25.85 19.44 21.90
C LYS A 107 -27.02 18.44 21.64
N GLU A 108 -27.50 17.70 22.62
CA GLU A 108 -28.67 16.84 22.51
C GLU A 108 -29.92 17.63 22.94
N LEU A 109 -30.92 17.64 22.09
CA LEU A 109 -32.20 18.31 22.34
C LEU A 109 -32.90 17.62 23.51
N LYS A 110 -32.97 18.27 24.67
CA LYS A 110 -33.76 17.77 25.80
C LYS A 110 -35.12 18.45 25.82
N VAL A 111 -36.16 17.66 25.68
CA VAL A 111 -37.54 18.15 25.84
C VAL A 111 -37.91 18.00 27.30
N VAL A 112 -38.25 19.13 27.92
CA VAL A 112 -38.80 19.16 29.27
C VAL A 112 -40.33 19.20 29.16
N LEU A 113 -40.97 18.10 29.52
CA LEU A 113 -42.42 18.04 29.65
C LEU A 113 -42.80 18.57 31.04
N ILE A 114 -43.48 19.71 31.04
CA ILE A 114 -44.04 20.30 32.26
C ILE A 114 -45.46 19.75 32.43
N LYS A 115 -45.68 18.92 33.45
CA LYS A 115 -47.04 18.53 33.87
C LYS A 115 -47.42 19.28 35.12
N MET A 116 -48.58 19.90 35.10
CA MET A 116 -49.22 20.45 36.29
C MET A 116 -50.19 19.41 36.89
N ASP A 117 -50.06 19.13 38.17
CA ASP A 117 -51.04 18.30 38.87
C ASP A 117 -52.29 19.13 39.27
N SER A 118 -53.34 18.47 39.72
CA SER A 118 -54.59 19.09 40.15
C SER A 118 -54.42 20.03 41.35
N ALA A 119 -53.28 20.09 41.99
CA ALA A 119 -52.90 20.98 43.07
C ALA A 119 -52.01 22.15 42.63
N GLY A 120 -51.81 22.34 41.31
CA GLY A 120 -50.96 23.41 40.73
C GLY A 120 -49.49 23.24 40.90
N ARG A 121 -49.00 22.03 41.26
CA ARG A 121 -47.61 21.73 41.38
C ARG A 121 -47.02 21.32 40.00
N GLN A 122 -45.93 21.97 39.63
CA GLN A 122 -45.23 21.66 38.39
C GLN A 122 -44.30 20.47 38.59
N THR A 123 -44.51 19.41 37.82
CA THR A 123 -43.57 18.28 37.73
C THR A 123 -42.86 18.34 36.38
N PHE A 124 -41.54 18.26 36.42
CA PHE A 124 -40.71 18.27 35.21
C PHE A 124 -40.30 16.83 34.89
N ASN A 125 -40.74 16.30 33.75
CA ASN A 125 -40.21 15.07 33.20
C ASN A 125 -39.22 15.44 32.07
N ILE A 126 -37.95 15.11 32.26
CA ILE A 126 -36.95 15.20 31.22
C ILE A 126 -37.03 13.89 30.47
N SER A 127 -37.65 13.87 29.31
CA SER A 127 -37.52 12.75 28.35
C SER A 127 -36.41 13.11 27.36
N GLU A 128 -35.45 12.25 27.24
CA GLU A 128 -34.54 12.28 26.09
C GLU A 128 -35.39 11.85 24.89
N LEU A 129 -35.64 12.78 23.95
CA LEU A 129 -36.12 12.41 22.63
C LEU A 129 -34.93 11.73 21.94
N GLU A 130 -34.96 10.41 21.91
CA GLU A 130 -34.11 9.70 20.95
C GLU A 130 -34.60 10.09 19.55
N GLU A 131 -33.80 10.87 18.83
CA GLU A 131 -34.05 11.06 17.41
C GLU A 131 -34.08 9.66 16.74
N PRO A 132 -35.04 9.45 15.79
CA PRO A 132 -35.17 8.14 15.16
C PRO A 132 -33.84 7.72 14.57
N ARG A 133 -33.40 6.54 14.95
CA ARG A 133 -32.14 5.95 14.51
C ARG A 133 -32.31 5.42 13.09
N ILE A 134 -31.51 5.90 12.15
CA ILE A 134 -31.49 5.40 10.77
C ILE A 134 -30.87 3.99 10.79
N PRO A 135 -31.49 2.98 10.16
CA PRO A 135 -30.87 1.66 10.01
C PRO A 135 -29.54 1.75 9.27
N MET A 136 -28.52 0.99 9.71
CA MET A 136 -27.19 1.00 9.06
C MET A 136 -27.24 0.69 7.56
N SER A 137 -28.19 -0.15 7.13
CA SER A 137 -28.40 -0.50 5.72
C SER A 137 -28.93 0.64 4.85
N GLU A 138 -29.51 1.66 5.45
CA GLU A 138 -30.08 2.83 4.75
C GLU A 138 -29.12 4.02 4.73
N LEU A 139 -27.97 3.92 5.41
CA LEU A 139 -26.96 4.96 5.42
C LEU A 139 -26.37 5.15 4.02
N SER A 140 -26.23 6.41 3.66
CA SER A 140 -25.62 6.83 2.40
C SER A 140 -24.74 8.07 2.59
N ILE A 141 -24.03 8.48 1.55
CA ILE A 141 -23.13 9.63 1.58
C ILE A 141 -23.83 10.99 1.79
N VAL A 142 -25.16 11.02 1.76
CA VAL A 142 -25.95 12.24 2.06
C VAL A 142 -26.16 12.45 3.55
N ASN A 143 -25.97 11.39 4.35
CA ASN A 143 -26.11 11.48 5.80
C ASN A 143 -24.95 12.25 6.42
N THR A 144 -25.26 12.99 7.48
CA THR A 144 -24.26 13.67 8.30
C THR A 144 -23.43 12.67 9.12
N ALA A 145 -22.25 13.07 9.53
CA ALA A 145 -21.42 12.25 10.40
C ALA A 145 -22.13 11.87 11.71
N ALA A 146 -22.93 12.78 12.26
CA ALA A 146 -23.71 12.53 13.48
C ALA A 146 -24.75 11.43 13.29
N GLU A 147 -25.46 11.41 12.16
CA GLU A 147 -26.40 10.35 11.81
C GLU A 147 -25.70 9.00 11.64
N VAL A 148 -24.57 8.97 10.91
CA VAL A 148 -23.78 7.76 10.72
C VAL A 148 -23.30 7.18 12.05
N VAL A 149 -22.68 8.01 12.89
CA VAL A 149 -22.18 7.57 14.21
C VAL A 149 -23.34 7.09 15.10
N ARG A 150 -24.48 7.79 15.11
CA ARG A 150 -25.67 7.39 15.88
C ARG A 150 -26.21 6.04 15.42
N ALA A 151 -26.29 5.82 14.10
CA ALA A 151 -26.75 4.57 13.52
C ALA A 151 -25.88 3.37 13.94
N CYS A 152 -24.59 3.60 14.15
CA CYS A 152 -23.62 2.54 14.49
C CYS A 152 -23.45 2.31 16.01
N ARG A 153 -23.97 3.21 16.87
CA ARG A 153 -23.80 3.07 18.33
C ARG A 153 -24.42 1.79 18.87
N GLY A 154 -23.60 1.01 19.58
CA GLY A 154 -24.04 -0.24 20.21
C GLY A 154 -24.26 -1.39 19.26
N GLU A 155 -24.03 -1.20 17.94
CA GLU A 155 -24.06 -2.29 16.98
C GLU A 155 -22.91 -3.26 17.24
N ARG A 156 -23.17 -4.53 16.95
CA ARG A 156 -22.18 -5.59 17.13
C ARG A 156 -22.00 -6.34 15.82
N VAL A 157 -20.78 -6.37 15.35
CA VAL A 157 -20.37 -7.20 14.22
C VAL A 157 -19.67 -8.44 14.75
N LYS A 158 -20.11 -9.63 14.32
CA LYS A 158 -19.41 -10.88 14.61
C LYS A 158 -18.26 -11.03 13.60
N GLY A 159 -17.03 -10.97 14.11
CA GLY A 159 -15.84 -11.07 13.27
C GLY A 159 -15.47 -9.76 12.58
N LYS A 160 -14.77 -9.85 11.47
CA LYS A 160 -14.28 -8.70 10.70
C LYS A 160 -15.43 -7.85 10.15
N PHE A 161 -15.26 -6.53 10.13
CA PHE A 161 -16.14 -5.62 9.43
C PHE A 161 -16.15 -5.97 7.93
N LYS A 162 -17.31 -6.34 7.40
CA LYS A 162 -17.44 -6.95 6.06
C LYS A 162 -18.04 -6.03 5.01
N GLU A 163 -18.44 -4.83 5.38
CA GLU A 163 -18.99 -3.88 4.41
C GLU A 163 -17.87 -3.34 3.51
N SER A 164 -18.15 -3.29 2.20
CA SER A 164 -17.20 -2.78 1.22
C SER A 164 -16.97 -1.28 1.36
N TYR A 165 -15.73 -0.86 1.15
CA TYR A 165 -15.35 0.56 1.00
C TYR A 165 -15.69 1.11 -0.39
N LEU A 166 -15.99 0.23 -1.35
CA LEU A 166 -16.43 0.60 -2.69
C LEU A 166 -17.89 1.03 -2.69
N LEU A 167 -18.20 2.06 -3.47
CA LEU A 167 -19.59 2.55 -3.61
C LEU A 167 -20.43 1.49 -4.34
N PRO A 168 -21.50 0.97 -3.72
CA PRO A 168 -22.32 -0.08 -4.32
C PRO A 168 -22.95 0.33 -5.65
N SER A 169 -23.01 -0.61 -6.59
CA SER A 169 -23.64 -0.41 -7.92
C SER A 169 -23.05 0.75 -8.75
N PHE A 170 -21.84 1.18 -8.41
CA PHE A 170 -21.15 2.24 -9.11
C PHE A 170 -19.83 1.74 -9.69
N CYS A 171 -19.59 1.96 -10.99
CA CYS A 171 -18.38 1.54 -11.65
C CYS A 171 -18.04 2.49 -12.79
N VAL A 172 -16.83 3.03 -12.77
CA VAL A 172 -16.30 3.93 -13.81
C VAL A 172 -15.42 3.23 -14.83
N LYS A 173 -15.26 1.91 -14.71
CA LYS A 173 -14.46 1.12 -15.65
C LYS A 173 -15.09 1.09 -17.05
N PRO A 174 -14.27 1.10 -18.11
CA PRO A 174 -14.77 0.94 -19.47
C PRO A 174 -15.40 -0.46 -19.64
N LYS A 175 -16.53 -0.50 -20.34
CA LYS A 175 -17.15 -1.78 -20.74
C LYS A 175 -16.37 -2.35 -21.92
N ILE A 176 -15.64 -3.43 -21.70
CA ILE A 176 -14.93 -4.16 -22.76
C ILE A 176 -15.72 -5.42 -23.10
N ALA A 177 -16.01 -5.61 -24.38
CA ALA A 177 -16.73 -6.79 -24.86
C ALA A 177 -15.77 -8.00 -24.93
N ILE A 178 -15.80 -8.84 -23.90
CA ILE A 178 -14.93 -10.03 -23.78
C ILE A 178 -15.38 -11.18 -24.68
N ASN A 179 -16.68 -11.24 -24.96
CA ASN A 179 -17.31 -12.42 -25.59
C ASN A 179 -17.24 -12.39 -27.13
N ILE A 180 -16.61 -11.38 -27.72
CA ILE A 180 -16.44 -11.30 -29.16
C ILE A 180 -15.01 -11.74 -29.48
N PRO A 181 -14.82 -12.82 -30.27
CA PRO A 181 -13.48 -13.23 -30.68
C PRO A 181 -12.77 -12.10 -31.42
N ILE A 182 -11.56 -11.77 -30.97
CA ILE A 182 -10.72 -10.77 -31.62
C ILE A 182 -9.90 -11.49 -32.70
N PRO A 183 -9.94 -11.05 -33.97
CA PRO A 183 -9.08 -11.62 -35.00
C PRO A 183 -7.60 -11.54 -34.63
N ARG A 184 -6.82 -12.58 -34.97
CA ARG A 184 -5.41 -12.70 -34.58
C ARG A 184 -4.59 -11.44 -34.91
N GLU A 185 -4.82 -10.84 -36.05
CA GLU A 185 -4.14 -9.61 -36.49
C GLU A 185 -4.45 -8.37 -35.62
N LYS A 186 -5.51 -8.44 -34.80
CA LYS A 186 -5.90 -7.37 -33.85
C LYS A 186 -5.48 -7.65 -32.42
N LEU A 187 -4.84 -8.79 -32.14
CA LEU A 187 -4.34 -9.14 -30.81
C LEU A 187 -3.01 -8.43 -30.48
N ASN A 188 -2.37 -7.80 -31.47
CA ASN A 188 -1.27 -6.85 -31.28
C ASN A 188 -1.70 -5.45 -31.70
N PRO A 189 -2.54 -4.76 -30.92
CA PRO A 189 -2.99 -3.44 -31.29
C PRO A 189 -1.84 -2.43 -31.27
N PRO A 190 -1.91 -1.38 -32.09
CA PRO A 190 -0.91 -0.31 -32.05
C PRO A 190 -0.89 0.35 -30.68
N THR A 191 0.30 0.57 -30.14
CA THR A 191 0.48 1.21 -28.83
C THR A 191 0.16 2.70 -28.92
N PRO A 192 -0.72 3.23 -28.06
CA PRO A 192 -0.96 4.66 -27.96
C PRO A 192 0.35 5.42 -27.75
N SER A 193 0.67 6.36 -28.63
CA SER A 193 1.88 7.15 -28.54
C SER A 193 1.63 8.61 -28.90
N ILE A 194 2.37 9.50 -28.26
CA ILE A 194 2.34 10.95 -28.50
C ILE A 194 3.76 11.44 -28.70
N TYR A 195 3.95 12.28 -29.71
CA TYR A 195 5.20 12.99 -29.91
C TYR A 195 5.04 14.46 -29.49
N LEU A 196 5.97 14.94 -28.66
CA LEU A 196 5.98 16.31 -28.15
C LEU A 196 7.08 17.10 -28.83
N GLU A 197 6.71 18.17 -29.52
CA GLU A 197 7.65 19.07 -30.22
C GLU A 197 8.11 20.23 -29.32
N SER A 198 7.26 20.63 -28.38
CA SER A 198 7.50 21.80 -27.57
C SER A 198 7.16 21.64 -26.11
N LYS A 199 7.72 22.51 -25.28
CA LYS A 199 7.35 22.62 -23.86
C LYS A 199 5.84 22.85 -23.68
N ARG A 200 5.19 23.60 -24.59
CA ARG A 200 3.75 23.87 -24.54
C ARG A 200 2.94 22.58 -24.65
N ASP A 201 3.36 21.68 -25.52
CA ASP A 201 2.68 20.39 -25.71
C ASP A 201 2.81 19.52 -24.46
N ALA A 202 3.98 19.51 -23.82
CA ALA A 202 4.22 18.77 -22.59
C ALA A 202 3.32 19.24 -21.42
N PHE A 203 2.93 20.51 -21.40
CA PHE A 203 2.05 21.07 -20.36
C PHE A 203 0.59 21.19 -20.81
N SER A 204 0.24 20.62 -21.96
CA SER A 204 -1.13 20.61 -22.46
C SER A 204 -2.02 19.70 -21.60
N PRO A 205 -3.24 20.15 -21.23
CA PRO A 205 -4.20 19.29 -20.55
C PRO A 205 -4.64 18.09 -21.41
N VAL A 206 -4.49 18.17 -22.74
CA VAL A 206 -4.78 17.06 -23.66
C VAL A 206 -3.85 15.87 -23.41
N LEU A 207 -2.56 16.12 -23.12
CA LEU A 207 -1.61 15.05 -22.79
C LEU A 207 -2.06 14.28 -21.56
N LEU A 208 -2.46 14.98 -20.50
CA LEU A 208 -2.97 14.37 -19.30
C LEU A 208 -4.23 13.53 -19.56
N GLN A 209 -5.20 14.08 -20.28
CA GLN A 209 -6.44 13.38 -20.62
C GLN A 209 -6.15 12.10 -21.41
N PHE A 210 -5.25 12.17 -22.38
CA PHE A 210 -4.86 11.03 -23.20
C PHE A 210 -4.17 9.93 -22.38
N CYS A 211 -3.19 10.30 -21.55
CA CYS A 211 -2.48 9.33 -20.70
C CYS A 211 -3.40 8.62 -19.70
N THR A 212 -4.38 9.33 -19.15
CA THR A 212 -5.27 8.83 -18.10
C THR A 212 -6.62 8.32 -18.61
N ASP A 213 -6.86 8.33 -19.92
CA ASP A 213 -8.05 7.68 -20.49
C ASP A 213 -8.06 6.19 -20.12
N SER A 214 -9.14 5.76 -19.49
CA SER A 214 -9.28 4.38 -19.01
C SER A 214 -9.25 3.31 -20.12
N LYS A 215 -9.37 3.71 -21.39
CA LYS A 215 -9.22 2.82 -22.54
C LYS A 215 -7.77 2.58 -22.94
N ASN A 216 -6.88 3.48 -22.57
CA ASN A 216 -5.45 3.40 -22.87
C ASN A 216 -4.72 2.70 -21.74
N ALA A 217 -4.30 1.46 -21.93
CA ALA A 217 -3.51 0.74 -20.93
C ALA A 217 -2.13 1.36 -20.73
N VAL A 218 -1.54 1.86 -21.81
CA VAL A 218 -0.18 2.41 -21.82
C VAL A 218 -0.11 3.54 -22.84
N THR A 219 0.76 4.52 -22.57
CA THR A 219 1.07 5.61 -23.52
C THR A 219 2.59 5.79 -23.60
N VAL A 220 3.14 5.76 -24.80
CA VAL A 220 4.54 6.09 -25.07
C VAL A 220 4.63 7.58 -25.41
N ILE A 221 5.36 8.35 -24.62
CA ILE A 221 5.54 9.79 -24.80
C ILE A 221 6.94 10.02 -25.32
N ARG A 222 7.03 10.40 -26.57
CA ARG A 222 8.27 10.67 -27.30
C ARG A 222 8.57 12.17 -27.34
N GLY A 223 9.84 12.53 -27.43
CA GLY A 223 10.27 13.92 -27.51
C GLY A 223 10.19 14.71 -26.20
N LEU A 224 9.73 14.12 -25.09
CA LEU A 224 9.56 14.80 -23.81
C LEU A 224 10.87 15.35 -23.26
N ALA A 225 11.92 14.54 -23.26
CA ALA A 225 13.24 14.95 -22.76
C ALA A 225 13.78 16.17 -23.52
N GLY A 226 13.65 16.18 -24.84
CA GLY A 226 14.06 17.32 -25.69
C GLY A 226 13.20 18.55 -25.46
N SER A 227 11.86 18.41 -25.46
CA SER A 227 10.89 19.50 -25.26
C SER A 227 11.07 20.21 -23.92
N LEU A 228 11.42 19.49 -22.87
CA LEU A 228 11.64 20.03 -21.52
C LEU A 228 13.12 20.32 -21.22
N ARG A 229 14.01 20.00 -22.14
CA ARG A 229 15.47 20.08 -21.95
C ARG A 229 15.90 19.37 -20.66
N LEU A 230 15.46 18.12 -20.52
CA LEU A 230 15.84 17.28 -19.38
C LEU A 230 17.30 16.82 -19.56
N ASN A 231 18.10 17.04 -18.53
CA ASN A 231 19.47 16.50 -18.47
C ASN A 231 19.45 15.05 -17.96
N LEU A 232 19.16 14.11 -18.84
CA LEU A 232 19.14 12.69 -18.52
C LEU A 232 20.55 12.14 -18.20
N GLY A 233 21.61 12.84 -18.62
CA GLY A 233 22.99 12.51 -18.27
C GLY A 233 23.26 12.46 -16.77
N LEU A 234 22.47 13.14 -15.94
CA LEU A 234 22.53 13.04 -14.48
C LEU A 234 22.23 11.64 -13.95
N PHE A 235 21.56 10.80 -14.73
CA PHE A 235 21.21 9.42 -14.39
C PHE A 235 22.05 8.40 -15.17
N SER A 236 23.06 8.84 -15.92
CA SER A 236 24.02 7.95 -16.57
C SER A 236 24.86 7.20 -15.53
N THR A 237 25.30 6.01 -15.86
CA THR A 237 26.14 5.18 -14.98
C THR A 237 27.34 5.96 -14.45
N LYS A 238 28.01 6.74 -15.32
CA LYS A 238 29.14 7.60 -14.93
C LYS A 238 28.73 8.61 -13.85
N SER A 239 27.68 9.38 -14.08
CA SER A 239 27.21 10.41 -13.13
C SER A 239 26.74 9.82 -11.80
N LEU A 240 26.15 8.62 -11.82
CA LEU A 240 25.72 7.91 -10.61
C LEU A 240 26.92 7.44 -9.77
N VAL A 241 27.98 6.92 -10.41
CA VAL A 241 29.23 6.54 -9.74
C VAL A 241 29.91 7.77 -9.12
N GLU A 242 29.98 8.89 -9.86
CA GLU A 242 30.56 10.14 -9.37
C GLU A 242 29.77 10.71 -8.18
N ALA A 243 28.45 10.57 -8.19
CA ALA A 243 27.59 11.10 -7.13
C ALA A 243 27.62 10.25 -5.85
N ASN A 244 27.46 8.92 -5.96
CA ASN A 244 27.30 8.01 -4.81
C ASN A 244 27.73 6.58 -5.16
N SER A 245 29.02 6.34 -5.33
CA SER A 245 29.62 5.06 -5.74
C SER A 245 29.30 3.88 -4.83
N ASP A 246 29.14 4.15 -3.53
CA ASP A 246 28.90 3.17 -2.46
C ASP A 246 27.41 2.88 -2.21
N HIS A 247 26.51 3.54 -2.95
CA HIS A 247 25.07 3.34 -2.78
C HIS A 247 24.65 1.92 -3.14
N ALA A 248 23.75 1.34 -2.33
CA ALA A 248 23.34 -0.05 -2.45
C ALA A 248 22.51 -0.30 -3.72
N VAL A 249 22.80 -1.42 -4.38
CA VAL A 249 22.08 -1.94 -5.54
C VAL A 249 21.59 -3.34 -5.22
N GLU A 250 20.30 -3.60 -5.35
CA GLU A 250 19.77 -4.96 -5.38
C GLU A 250 20.06 -5.57 -6.75
N VAL A 251 20.61 -6.78 -6.76
CA VAL A 251 20.93 -7.51 -7.98
C VAL A 251 20.03 -8.73 -8.12
N ARG A 252 19.41 -8.86 -9.29
CA ARG A 252 18.71 -10.05 -9.72
C ARG A 252 19.60 -10.80 -10.70
N THR A 253 20.04 -11.99 -10.34
CA THR A 253 20.80 -12.88 -11.23
C THR A 253 19.80 -13.71 -12.02
N GLN A 254 19.86 -13.61 -13.34
CA GLN A 254 18.91 -14.19 -14.29
C GLN A 254 19.63 -15.02 -15.33
N VAL A 255 18.94 -15.98 -15.92
CA VAL A 255 19.38 -16.66 -17.14
C VAL A 255 18.86 -15.85 -18.32
N GLN A 256 19.75 -15.43 -19.22
CA GLN A 256 19.35 -14.72 -20.42
C GLN A 256 18.53 -15.66 -21.31
N GLN A 257 17.36 -15.19 -21.72
CA GLN A 257 16.43 -15.92 -22.57
C GLN A 257 16.41 -15.34 -23.99
N PRO A 258 16.09 -16.15 -25.03
CA PRO A 258 15.96 -15.63 -26.39
C PRO A 258 14.81 -14.62 -26.49
N ALA A 259 15.10 -13.45 -27.04
CA ALA A 259 14.10 -12.39 -27.31
C ALA A 259 13.01 -12.27 -26.22
N ASP A 260 11.74 -12.52 -26.59
CA ASP A 260 10.54 -12.44 -25.74
C ASP A 260 10.08 -13.80 -25.19
N GLU A 261 10.81 -14.86 -25.48
CA GLU A 261 10.51 -16.24 -25.07
C GLU A 261 10.98 -16.51 -23.63
N ASN A 262 10.37 -17.49 -22.97
CA ASN A 262 10.81 -17.97 -21.67
C ASN A 262 10.75 -19.50 -21.64
N TRP A 263 11.93 -20.11 -21.67
CA TRP A 263 12.08 -21.55 -21.74
C TRP A 263 12.37 -22.15 -20.36
N ASN A 264 11.90 -23.38 -20.16
CA ASN A 264 12.27 -24.18 -19.01
C ASN A 264 13.78 -24.55 -19.06
N LEU A 265 14.33 -25.02 -17.94
CA LEU A 265 15.76 -25.29 -17.79
C LEU A 265 16.35 -26.28 -18.81
N ASN A 266 15.54 -27.19 -19.34
CA ASN A 266 15.98 -28.15 -20.34
C ASN A 266 15.68 -27.72 -21.78
N GLY A 267 15.17 -26.53 -21.99
CA GLY A 267 14.87 -25.96 -23.30
C GLY A 267 13.76 -26.68 -24.09
N SER A 268 12.99 -27.55 -23.44
CA SER A 268 11.98 -28.39 -24.12
C SER A 268 10.63 -27.69 -24.36
N ALA A 269 10.28 -26.69 -23.55
CA ALA A 269 9.01 -25.98 -23.65
C ALA A 269 9.09 -24.57 -23.08
N GLN A 270 8.30 -23.67 -23.64
CA GLN A 270 8.07 -22.36 -23.02
C GLN A 270 7.26 -22.51 -21.73
N THR A 271 7.57 -21.68 -20.74
CA THR A 271 6.98 -21.72 -19.42
C THR A 271 6.76 -20.32 -18.86
N TRP A 272 5.88 -20.17 -17.86
CA TRP A 272 5.60 -18.90 -17.21
C TRP A 272 6.58 -18.57 -16.08
N PRO A 273 6.96 -19.48 -15.16
CA PRO A 273 7.91 -19.17 -14.10
C PRO A 273 9.22 -18.61 -14.65
N CYS A 274 9.69 -17.49 -14.08
CA CYS A 274 10.89 -16.76 -14.47
C CYS A 274 11.68 -16.38 -13.22
N GLU A 275 12.30 -17.36 -12.58
CA GLU A 275 12.97 -17.19 -11.29
C GLU A 275 14.30 -16.44 -11.43
N SER A 276 14.65 -15.69 -10.39
CA SER A 276 15.94 -15.02 -10.26
C SER A 276 16.44 -15.12 -8.82
N SER A 277 17.74 -15.26 -8.64
CA SER A 277 18.35 -15.14 -7.31
C SER A 277 18.61 -13.68 -6.96
N ARG A 278 18.56 -13.37 -5.65
CA ARG A 278 18.70 -12.01 -5.13
C ARG A 278 20.02 -11.86 -4.38
N SER A 279 20.76 -10.81 -4.70
CA SER A 279 21.96 -10.38 -3.98
C SER A 279 22.05 -8.87 -3.92
N HIS A 280 23.09 -8.33 -3.28
CA HIS A 280 23.30 -6.88 -3.16
C HIS A 280 24.74 -6.54 -3.52
N THR A 281 24.91 -5.36 -4.10
CA THR A 281 26.20 -4.79 -4.44
C THR A 281 26.16 -3.26 -4.29
N THR A 282 27.12 -2.55 -4.86
CA THR A 282 27.15 -1.08 -4.91
C THR A 282 27.07 -0.57 -6.34
N ILE A 283 26.71 0.70 -6.53
CA ILE A 283 26.67 1.34 -7.85
C ILE A 283 28.01 1.18 -8.57
N ALA A 284 29.14 1.41 -7.90
CA ALA A 284 30.46 1.28 -8.52
C ALA A 284 30.74 -0.14 -9.02
N LYS A 285 30.43 -1.16 -8.22
CA LYS A 285 30.64 -2.56 -8.60
C LYS A 285 29.72 -3.01 -9.73
N TYR A 286 28.45 -2.56 -9.69
CA TYR A 286 27.54 -2.86 -10.79
C TYR A 286 27.95 -2.14 -12.09
N ALA A 287 28.42 -0.89 -12.00
CA ALA A 287 28.94 -0.15 -13.14
C ALA A 287 30.13 -0.87 -13.80
N GLN A 288 31.05 -1.44 -13.01
CA GLN A 288 32.13 -2.27 -13.51
C GLN A 288 31.62 -3.51 -14.26
N TYR A 289 30.63 -4.21 -13.67
CA TYR A 289 29.97 -5.34 -14.31
C TYR A 289 29.31 -4.94 -15.64
N GLN A 290 28.58 -3.83 -15.66
CA GLN A 290 27.91 -3.31 -16.87
C GLN A 290 28.95 -3.00 -17.99
N ALA A 291 30.07 -2.41 -17.61
CA ALA A 291 31.15 -2.10 -18.54
C ALA A 291 31.87 -3.37 -19.06
N SER A 292 32.17 -4.33 -18.17
CA SER A 292 32.79 -5.61 -18.57
C SER A 292 31.88 -6.40 -19.50
N SER A 293 30.57 -6.46 -19.18
CA SER A 293 29.59 -7.12 -20.05
C SER A 293 29.50 -6.50 -21.45
N PHE A 294 29.71 -5.19 -21.57
CA PHE A 294 29.79 -4.52 -22.87
C PHE A 294 31.09 -4.88 -23.64
N GLN A 295 32.23 -4.95 -22.95
CA GLN A 295 33.48 -5.34 -23.57
C GLN A 295 33.44 -6.81 -24.06
N GLU A 296 32.89 -7.71 -23.22
CA GLU A 296 32.70 -9.12 -23.60
C GLU A 296 31.86 -9.26 -24.88
N SER A 297 30.75 -8.47 -25.02
CA SER A 297 29.95 -8.53 -26.23
C SER A 297 30.68 -8.06 -27.50
N LEU A 298 31.57 -7.07 -27.37
CA LEU A 298 32.39 -6.61 -28.49
C LEU A 298 33.45 -7.64 -28.92
N GLU A 299 33.89 -8.49 -27.99
CA GLU A 299 34.81 -9.61 -28.28
C GLU A 299 34.05 -10.76 -28.96
N GLU A 300 32.84 -11.10 -28.42
CA GLU A 300 31.95 -12.12 -29.02
C GLU A 300 31.54 -11.76 -30.47
N GLU A 301 31.22 -10.46 -30.76
CA GLU A 301 30.92 -10.00 -32.11
C GLU A 301 32.10 -10.17 -33.09
N LYS A 302 33.31 -9.86 -32.67
CA LYS A 302 34.51 -10.02 -33.49
C LYS A 302 34.86 -11.48 -33.77
N GLU A 303 34.63 -12.37 -32.79
CA GLU A 303 34.84 -13.81 -32.96
C GLU A 303 33.81 -14.38 -33.95
N SER A 304 32.53 -13.99 -33.88
CA SER A 304 31.50 -14.43 -34.83
C SER A 304 31.72 -13.92 -36.24
N GLU A 305 32.18 -12.66 -36.42
CA GLU A 305 32.52 -12.13 -37.75
C GLU A 305 33.70 -12.91 -38.38
N ASN A 306 34.67 -13.36 -37.59
CA ASN A 306 35.77 -14.15 -38.07
C ASN A 306 35.37 -15.61 -38.41
N GLU A 307 34.39 -16.19 -37.68
CA GLU A 307 33.88 -17.53 -37.96
C GLU A 307 33.00 -17.57 -39.22
N GLU A 308 32.21 -16.51 -39.51
CA GLU A 308 31.41 -16.43 -40.74
C GLU A 308 32.28 -16.33 -42.01
N GLU A 309 33.50 -15.75 -41.94
CA GLU A 309 34.43 -15.73 -43.05
C GLU A 309 35.08 -17.13 -43.32
N GLU A 310 35.05 -18.08 -42.35
CA GLU A 310 35.64 -19.43 -42.49
C GLU A 310 34.57 -20.52 -42.82
N GLU A 311 33.26 -20.27 -42.78
CA GLU A 311 32.19 -21.28 -42.93
C GLU A 311 31.43 -21.26 -44.26
N GLU A 312 32.02 -20.84 -45.39
CA GLU A 312 31.36 -21.04 -46.72
C GLU A 312 31.29 -22.51 -47.17
N ASP A 313 31.75 -23.49 -46.39
CA ASP A 313 31.79 -24.89 -46.85
C ASP A 313 31.53 -25.96 -45.78
N LYS A 314 30.41 -25.94 -45.05
CA LYS A 314 29.91 -27.11 -44.29
C LYS A 314 28.41 -27.13 -44.04
N THR A 315 27.69 -27.83 -44.89
CA THR A 315 26.34 -28.33 -44.59
C THR A 315 26.40 -29.46 -43.57
N SER A 316 25.93 -29.23 -42.32
CA SER A 316 25.61 -30.33 -41.40
C SER A 316 24.30 -30.02 -40.67
N ASP A 317 23.24 -30.76 -41.03
CA ASP A 317 22.00 -30.91 -40.32
C ASP A 317 22.24 -31.61 -38.96
N THR A 318 22.56 -30.87 -37.93
CA THR A 318 22.45 -31.31 -36.54
C THR A 318 21.50 -30.36 -35.82
N PRO A 319 20.46 -30.84 -35.10
CA PRO A 319 19.59 -29.95 -34.34
C PRO A 319 20.42 -29.30 -33.24
N GLU A 320 20.59 -28.00 -33.33
CA GLU A 320 21.23 -27.19 -32.29
C GLU A 320 20.55 -27.45 -30.94
N GLN A 321 21.26 -28.09 -30.04
CA GLN A 321 20.90 -28.08 -28.62
C GLN A 321 20.99 -26.63 -28.16
N LYS A 322 19.83 -25.99 -27.93
CA LYS A 322 19.75 -24.64 -27.35
C LYS A 322 20.52 -24.65 -26.02
N THR A 323 21.72 -24.09 -26.04
CA THR A 323 22.61 -23.96 -24.89
C THR A 323 21.87 -23.16 -23.80
N VAL A 324 22.05 -23.56 -22.54
CA VAL A 324 21.61 -22.80 -21.38
C VAL A 324 22.14 -21.37 -21.52
N GLY A 325 21.23 -20.38 -21.51
CA GLY A 325 21.57 -18.98 -21.76
C GLY A 325 22.59 -18.44 -20.75
N LYS A 326 23.32 -17.41 -21.17
CA LYS A 326 24.32 -16.69 -20.35
C LYS A 326 23.69 -16.21 -19.04
N ILE A 327 24.44 -16.29 -17.94
CA ILE A 327 24.03 -15.73 -16.65
C ILE A 327 24.26 -14.23 -16.66
N ILE A 328 23.21 -13.47 -16.43
CA ILE A 328 23.24 -11.99 -16.37
C ILE A 328 22.80 -11.47 -15.02
N LYS A 329 23.22 -10.24 -14.70
CA LYS A 329 22.87 -9.54 -13.45
C LYS A 329 22.13 -8.26 -13.78
N PHE A 330 20.93 -8.13 -13.22
CA PHE A 330 20.09 -6.95 -13.34
C PHE A 330 20.14 -6.13 -12.06
N GLY A 331 20.60 -4.87 -12.13
CA GLY A 331 20.61 -3.90 -11.02
C GLY A 331 19.25 -3.24 -10.90
N THR A 332 18.53 -3.53 -9.81
CA THR A 332 17.14 -3.10 -9.63
C THR A 332 16.94 -2.46 -8.26
N ASN A 333 15.78 -1.84 -8.06
CA ASN A 333 15.32 -1.26 -6.79
C ASN A 333 16.34 -0.31 -6.15
N ILE A 334 17.08 0.46 -6.96
CA ILE A 334 18.07 1.42 -6.48
C ILE A 334 17.32 2.67 -6.02
N ASP A 335 17.36 2.95 -4.73
CA ASP A 335 16.59 4.02 -4.10
C ASP A 335 17.25 5.39 -4.27
N LEU A 336 16.57 6.32 -4.94
CA LEU A 336 16.98 7.71 -5.09
C LEU A 336 16.15 8.67 -4.20
N SER A 337 15.59 8.20 -3.10
CA SER A 337 14.71 9.02 -2.24
C SER A 337 15.43 10.07 -1.39
N ASP A 338 16.73 9.86 -1.08
CA ASP A 338 17.48 10.79 -0.23
C ASP A 338 17.82 12.11 -0.96
N PRO A 339 17.16 13.23 -0.61
CA PRO A 339 17.38 14.50 -1.28
C PRO A 339 18.76 15.12 -1.01
N LYS A 340 19.49 14.61 -0.02
CA LYS A 340 20.87 15.07 0.24
C LYS A 340 21.84 14.40 -0.73
N ARG A 341 21.65 13.13 -1.00
CA ARG A 341 22.49 12.33 -1.90
C ARG A 341 22.19 12.59 -3.37
N TRP A 342 20.91 12.79 -3.71
CA TRP A 342 20.40 12.82 -5.08
C TRP A 342 19.79 14.15 -5.49
N LYS A 343 20.23 15.26 -4.85
CA LYS A 343 19.66 16.59 -5.08
C LYS A 343 19.61 17.01 -6.56
N PRO A 344 20.69 16.90 -7.35
CA PRO A 344 20.66 17.31 -8.75
C PRO A 344 19.65 16.50 -9.57
N GLN A 345 19.61 15.17 -9.36
CA GLN A 345 18.71 14.25 -10.03
C GLN A 345 17.25 14.57 -9.72
N LEU A 346 16.91 14.73 -8.45
CA LEU A 346 15.54 15.01 -8.02
C LEU A 346 15.07 16.41 -8.49
N GLN A 347 15.94 17.41 -8.47
CA GLN A 347 15.62 18.75 -8.97
C GLN A 347 15.37 18.76 -10.47
N GLU A 348 16.07 17.94 -11.25
CA GLU A 348 15.85 17.84 -12.69
C GLU A 348 14.44 17.37 -13.03
N LEU A 349 13.90 16.40 -12.26
CA LEU A 349 12.56 15.86 -12.45
C LEU A 349 11.43 16.86 -12.14
N LEU A 350 11.73 17.96 -11.47
CA LEU A 350 10.74 19.03 -11.26
C LEU A 350 10.38 19.77 -12.55
N LYS A 351 11.14 19.61 -13.64
CA LYS A 351 10.81 20.13 -14.96
C LYS A 351 9.63 19.39 -15.61
N LEU A 352 9.32 18.18 -15.17
CA LEU A 352 8.19 17.39 -15.66
C LEU A 352 6.85 18.10 -15.39
N PRO A 353 5.82 17.86 -16.21
CA PRO A 353 4.44 18.25 -15.88
C PRO A 353 4.02 17.70 -14.50
N ALA A 354 3.22 18.48 -13.77
CA ALA A 354 2.85 18.17 -12.40
C ALA A 354 2.25 16.76 -12.22
N PHE A 355 1.44 16.30 -13.18
CA PHE A 355 0.79 14.99 -13.11
C PHE A 355 1.75 13.81 -13.26
N MET A 356 2.96 14.02 -13.79
CA MET A 356 4.00 13.00 -13.92
C MET A 356 5.01 13.02 -12.78
N ARG A 357 5.02 14.07 -11.94
CA ARG A 357 6.01 14.21 -10.87
C ARG A 357 5.77 13.21 -9.76
N VAL A 358 6.84 12.76 -9.14
CA VAL A 358 6.80 11.92 -7.94
C VAL A 358 6.11 12.63 -6.77
N GLU A 359 6.25 13.96 -6.70
CA GLU A 359 5.58 14.79 -5.70
C GLU A 359 4.80 15.92 -6.38
N SER A 360 3.50 16.01 -6.10
CA SER A 360 2.61 17.01 -6.66
C SER A 360 1.31 17.08 -5.85
N SER A 361 0.68 18.26 -5.81
CA SER A 361 -0.66 18.43 -5.21
C SER A 361 -1.75 17.62 -5.93
N ASN A 362 -1.50 17.20 -7.17
CA ASN A 362 -2.41 16.39 -7.98
C ASN A 362 -2.08 14.89 -7.95
N ASN A 363 -1.19 14.47 -7.05
CA ASN A 363 -0.79 13.09 -6.87
C ASN A 363 -1.26 12.57 -5.51
N MET A 364 -2.15 11.58 -5.51
CA MET A 364 -2.67 10.95 -4.30
C MET A 364 -1.55 10.39 -3.40
N LEU A 365 -0.47 9.89 -3.99
CA LEU A 365 0.67 9.34 -3.25
C LEU A 365 1.45 10.41 -2.47
N SER A 366 1.34 11.69 -2.84
CA SER A 366 1.89 12.81 -2.06
C SER A 366 1.15 13.04 -0.74
N LEU A 367 -0.03 12.44 -0.56
CA LEU A 367 -0.88 12.56 0.63
C LEU A 367 -0.77 11.36 1.57
N VAL A 368 0.12 10.42 1.29
CA VAL A 368 0.40 9.29 2.19
C VAL A 368 1.02 9.78 3.51
N GLY A 369 1.81 10.86 3.47
CA GLY A 369 2.44 11.48 4.63
C GLY A 369 3.74 10.81 5.08
N HIS A 370 4.18 9.76 4.39
CA HIS A 370 5.48 9.10 4.58
C HIS A 370 5.99 8.52 3.27
N THR A 371 7.28 8.18 3.22
CA THR A 371 7.89 7.59 2.02
C THR A 371 7.54 6.12 1.90
N ILE A 372 7.02 5.74 0.73
CA ILE A 372 6.87 4.35 0.29
C ILE A 372 7.92 4.15 -0.80
N LEU A 373 8.99 3.43 -0.48
CA LEU A 373 10.10 3.19 -1.40
C LEU A 373 9.62 2.54 -2.70
N GLY A 374 10.02 3.14 -3.82
CA GLY A 374 9.64 2.68 -5.16
C GLY A 374 8.27 3.11 -5.64
N MET A 375 7.46 3.76 -4.81
CA MET A 375 6.17 4.31 -5.20
C MET A 375 6.18 5.84 -5.23
N ASN A 376 6.23 6.50 -4.07
CA ASN A 376 6.32 7.97 -3.99
C ASN A 376 7.77 8.44 -3.82
N SER A 377 8.71 7.65 -4.28
CA SER A 377 10.13 7.95 -4.41
C SER A 377 10.67 7.37 -5.73
N VAL A 378 11.71 8.01 -6.27
CA VAL A 378 12.33 7.58 -7.52
C VAL A 378 13.14 6.32 -7.32
N GLN A 379 12.93 5.33 -8.18
CA GLN A 379 13.79 4.15 -8.31
C GLN A 379 14.60 4.20 -9.60
N LEU A 380 15.82 3.72 -9.51
CA LEU A 380 16.72 3.53 -10.63
C LEU A 380 16.89 2.05 -10.93
N TYR A 381 17.05 1.74 -12.20
CA TYR A 381 17.37 0.41 -12.74
C TYR A 381 18.60 0.52 -13.62
N MET A 382 19.54 -0.38 -13.45
CA MET A 382 20.75 -0.49 -14.28
C MET A 382 20.75 -1.86 -14.96
N LYS A 383 20.77 -1.87 -16.29
CA LYS A 383 20.47 -3.05 -17.10
C LYS A 383 21.59 -3.38 -18.06
N VAL A 384 21.72 -4.68 -18.32
CA VAL A 384 22.44 -5.25 -19.46
C VAL A 384 21.44 -5.91 -20.39
N PRO A 385 21.77 -6.22 -21.67
CA PRO A 385 20.86 -6.92 -22.59
C PRO A 385 20.29 -8.20 -21.96
N GLY A 386 18.99 -8.42 -22.17
CA GLY A 386 18.29 -9.55 -21.60
C GLY A 386 17.78 -9.36 -20.16
N SER A 387 18.15 -8.28 -19.45
CA SER A 387 17.62 -7.98 -18.12
C SER A 387 16.11 -7.86 -18.16
N ARG A 388 15.39 -8.64 -17.34
CA ARG A 388 13.92 -8.71 -17.32
C ARG A 388 13.33 -8.21 -16.03
N THR A 389 12.31 -7.37 -16.18
CA THR A 389 11.33 -7.10 -15.14
C THR A 389 10.12 -7.99 -15.40
N PRO A 390 9.87 -9.01 -14.55
CA PRO A 390 8.76 -9.95 -14.72
C PRO A 390 7.39 -9.29 -14.75
N GLY A 391 6.37 -10.05 -15.18
CA GLY A 391 5.01 -9.59 -15.25
C GLY A 391 4.46 -9.17 -13.89
N HIS A 392 3.79 -8.03 -13.85
CA HIS A 392 3.18 -7.49 -12.64
C HIS A 392 2.15 -6.40 -12.94
N GLN A 393 1.35 -6.08 -11.96
CA GLN A 393 0.62 -4.83 -11.84
C GLN A 393 1.30 -3.99 -10.76
N GLU A 394 1.25 -2.69 -10.89
CA GLU A 394 1.77 -1.79 -9.85
C GLU A 394 1.03 -1.97 -8.52
N ASN A 395 1.72 -1.73 -7.42
CA ASN A 395 1.12 -1.80 -6.08
C ASN A 395 -0.17 -0.99 -6.01
N ASN A 396 -1.24 -1.63 -5.52
CA ASN A 396 -2.57 -1.04 -5.44
C ASN A 396 -3.09 -0.45 -6.76
N ASN A 397 -2.65 -1.00 -7.90
CA ASN A 397 -3.09 -0.55 -9.23
C ASN A 397 -2.81 0.94 -9.53
N PHE A 398 -1.80 1.54 -8.94
CA PHE A 398 -1.42 2.92 -9.24
C PHE A 398 -0.83 3.05 -10.64
N CYS A 399 -0.91 4.24 -11.23
CA CYS A 399 -0.18 4.54 -12.45
C CYS A 399 1.32 4.55 -12.20
N SER A 400 2.14 4.35 -13.23
CA SER A 400 3.59 4.53 -13.14
C SER A 400 4.16 5.31 -14.30
N VAL A 401 5.30 5.91 -14.03
CA VAL A 401 6.13 6.66 -14.98
C VAL A 401 7.47 5.96 -15.07
N ASN A 402 7.95 5.71 -16.29
CA ASN A 402 9.26 5.13 -16.54
C ASN A 402 9.96 5.92 -17.66
N ILE A 403 11.17 6.38 -17.41
CA ILE A 403 11.99 7.08 -18.39
C ILE A 403 13.23 6.25 -18.70
N ASN A 404 13.45 5.96 -19.98
CA ASN A 404 14.69 5.34 -20.43
C ASN A 404 15.78 6.40 -20.54
N ILE A 405 16.86 6.21 -19.80
CA ILE A 405 18.05 7.07 -19.83
C ILE A 405 18.96 6.70 -21.01
N GLY A 406 18.88 5.45 -21.45
CA GLY A 406 19.72 4.90 -22.50
C GLY A 406 21.07 4.36 -21.97
N PRO A 407 22.03 4.08 -22.90
CA PRO A 407 21.97 4.31 -24.34
C PRO A 407 21.13 3.30 -25.14
N GLY A 408 20.87 2.09 -24.62
CA GLY A 408 20.09 1.05 -25.28
C GLY A 408 18.59 1.17 -25.07
N ASP A 409 17.85 0.38 -25.83
CA ASP A 409 16.39 0.32 -25.84
C ASP A 409 15.87 -0.69 -24.81
N CYS A 410 14.59 -0.54 -24.45
CA CYS A 410 13.82 -1.56 -23.74
C CYS A 410 12.60 -1.97 -24.58
N GLU A 411 12.28 -3.26 -24.57
CA GLU A 411 11.05 -3.78 -25.13
C GLU A 411 10.01 -3.98 -24.02
N TRP A 412 8.81 -3.51 -24.27
CA TRP A 412 7.70 -3.53 -23.33
C TRP A 412 6.53 -4.33 -23.85
N PHE A 413 5.87 -4.98 -22.93
CA PHE A 413 4.62 -5.70 -23.13
C PHE A 413 3.61 -5.21 -22.12
N ALA A 414 2.38 -4.94 -22.56
CA ALA A 414 1.32 -4.46 -21.69
C ALA A 414 -0.02 -5.07 -22.06
N VAL A 415 -0.82 -5.36 -21.04
CA VAL A 415 -2.19 -5.86 -21.17
C VAL A 415 -3.10 -4.99 -20.32
N HIS A 416 -4.27 -4.61 -20.88
CA HIS A 416 -5.24 -3.80 -20.17
C HIS A 416 -5.68 -4.48 -18.86
N GLU A 417 -5.90 -3.69 -17.80
CA GLU A 417 -6.27 -4.19 -16.47
C GLU A 417 -7.45 -5.14 -16.47
N HIS A 418 -8.36 -4.94 -17.44
CA HIS A 418 -9.55 -5.78 -17.59
C HIS A 418 -9.27 -7.30 -17.67
N TYR A 419 -8.08 -7.65 -18.16
CA TYR A 419 -7.67 -9.07 -18.35
C TYR A 419 -6.81 -9.62 -17.20
N TRP A 420 -6.58 -8.86 -16.13
CA TRP A 420 -5.68 -9.28 -15.05
C TRP A 420 -6.08 -10.61 -14.40
N ASP A 421 -7.38 -10.85 -14.23
CA ASP A 421 -7.88 -12.11 -13.63
C ASP A 421 -7.60 -13.34 -14.52
N ALA A 422 -7.67 -13.17 -15.84
CA ALA A 422 -7.29 -14.22 -16.78
C ALA A 422 -5.80 -14.54 -16.68
N ILE A 423 -4.94 -13.51 -16.55
CA ILE A 423 -3.49 -13.69 -16.36
C ILE A 423 -3.20 -14.34 -15.00
N ASN A 424 -3.91 -13.95 -13.95
CA ASN A 424 -3.80 -14.60 -12.64
C ASN A 424 -4.11 -16.10 -12.72
N LYS A 425 -5.13 -16.49 -13.48
CA LYS A 425 -5.47 -17.91 -13.71
C LYS A 425 -4.37 -18.66 -14.47
N PHE A 426 -3.67 -18.00 -15.40
CA PHE A 426 -2.48 -18.59 -16.02
C PHE A 426 -1.35 -18.80 -15.03
N CYS A 427 -1.10 -17.83 -14.13
CA CYS A 427 -0.13 -17.99 -13.04
C CYS A 427 -0.48 -19.20 -12.17
N ASP A 428 -1.74 -19.32 -11.75
CA ASP A 428 -2.23 -20.47 -10.97
C ASP A 428 -2.02 -21.81 -11.72
N LYS A 429 -2.34 -21.85 -13.03
CA LYS A 429 -2.13 -23.02 -13.89
C LYS A 429 -0.67 -23.46 -13.95
N HIS A 430 0.24 -22.50 -13.95
CA HIS A 430 1.68 -22.75 -14.03
C HIS A 430 2.37 -22.82 -12.65
N GLY A 431 1.60 -22.78 -11.55
CA GLY A 431 2.10 -22.94 -10.19
C GLY A 431 2.97 -21.77 -9.69
N VAL A 432 2.79 -20.57 -10.24
CA VAL A 432 3.48 -19.36 -9.82
C VAL A 432 2.49 -18.36 -9.21
N ASP A 433 2.86 -17.76 -8.08
CA ASP A 433 1.99 -16.76 -7.43
C ASP A 433 1.97 -15.46 -8.22
N TYR A 434 0.76 -14.95 -8.48
CA TYR A 434 0.57 -13.74 -9.29
C TYR A 434 1.19 -12.48 -8.67
N LEU A 435 1.12 -12.32 -7.35
CA LEU A 435 1.60 -11.11 -6.65
C LEU A 435 3.06 -11.17 -6.24
N THR A 436 3.53 -12.32 -5.80
CA THR A 436 4.85 -12.49 -5.17
C THR A 436 5.81 -13.33 -6.00
N GLY A 437 5.29 -14.08 -6.96
CA GLY A 437 6.08 -14.87 -7.88
C GLY A 437 6.69 -14.03 -9.00
N SER A 438 7.65 -14.61 -9.69
CA SER A 438 8.24 -14.05 -10.91
C SER A 438 7.76 -14.85 -12.10
N TRP A 439 7.10 -14.21 -13.03
CA TRP A 439 6.53 -14.86 -14.21
C TRP A 439 6.68 -13.98 -15.45
N TRP A 440 6.83 -14.67 -16.58
CA TRP A 440 6.95 -14.09 -17.91
C TRP A 440 5.91 -14.75 -18.82
N PRO A 441 4.87 -14.01 -19.27
CA PRO A 441 3.79 -14.59 -20.07
C PRO A 441 4.28 -15.21 -21.36
N VAL A 442 3.76 -16.40 -21.65
CA VAL A 442 3.86 -16.98 -22.98
C VAL A 442 2.82 -16.30 -23.87
N LEU A 443 3.26 -15.57 -24.88
CA LEU A 443 2.39 -14.73 -25.71
C LEU A 443 1.29 -15.54 -26.40
N GLU A 444 1.58 -16.76 -26.84
CA GLU A 444 0.60 -17.63 -27.49
C GLU A 444 -0.54 -18.04 -26.56
N ASP A 445 -0.26 -18.25 -25.27
CA ASP A 445 -1.30 -18.50 -24.27
C ASP A 445 -2.28 -17.32 -24.17
N LEU A 446 -1.76 -16.09 -24.20
CA LEU A 446 -2.57 -14.88 -24.18
C LEU A 446 -3.40 -14.72 -25.45
N TYR A 447 -2.80 -14.91 -26.61
CA TYR A 447 -3.50 -14.80 -27.89
C TYR A 447 -4.58 -15.86 -28.07
N SER A 448 -4.29 -17.12 -27.69
CA SER A 448 -5.27 -18.20 -27.70
C SER A 448 -6.45 -17.95 -26.75
N SER A 449 -6.24 -17.13 -25.74
CA SER A 449 -7.28 -16.69 -24.79
C SER A 449 -7.92 -15.36 -25.15
N ASN A 450 -7.71 -14.87 -26.37
CA ASN A 450 -8.31 -13.64 -26.88
C ASN A 450 -7.90 -12.39 -26.08
N ILE A 451 -6.65 -12.36 -25.58
CA ILE A 451 -6.10 -11.26 -24.78
C ILE A 451 -5.18 -10.43 -25.66
N PRO A 452 -5.52 -9.15 -25.95
CA PRO A 452 -4.65 -8.26 -26.70
C PRO A 452 -3.42 -7.86 -25.90
N VAL A 453 -2.26 -7.82 -26.55
CA VAL A 453 -0.98 -7.41 -25.98
C VAL A 453 -0.42 -6.22 -26.76
N TYR A 454 -0.20 -5.11 -26.07
CA TYR A 454 0.59 -3.99 -26.59
C TYR A 454 2.06 -4.37 -26.51
N ARG A 455 2.78 -4.31 -27.62
CA ARG A 455 4.21 -4.57 -27.70
C ARG A 455 4.91 -3.38 -28.36
N PHE A 456 5.91 -2.81 -27.72
CA PHE A 456 6.57 -1.59 -28.21
C PHE A 456 8.00 -1.44 -27.66
N ILE A 457 8.76 -0.60 -28.38
CA ILE A 457 10.11 -0.22 -27.99
C ILE A 457 10.12 1.15 -27.32
N GLN A 458 10.71 1.22 -26.13
CA GLN A 458 11.05 2.45 -25.42
C GLN A 458 12.51 2.80 -25.73
N ARG A 459 12.71 3.90 -26.44
CA ARG A 459 14.02 4.43 -26.79
C ARG A 459 14.57 5.35 -25.72
N PRO A 460 15.88 5.67 -25.71
CA PRO A 460 16.44 6.69 -24.83
C PRO A 460 15.68 8.01 -24.92
N GLY A 461 15.29 8.56 -23.76
CA GLY A 461 14.49 9.78 -23.67
C GLY A 461 12.98 9.59 -23.76
N ASP A 462 12.49 8.42 -24.16
CA ASP A 462 11.06 8.12 -24.15
C ASP A 462 10.56 7.93 -22.70
N LEU A 463 9.39 8.50 -22.41
CA LEU A 463 8.64 8.23 -21.19
C LEU A 463 7.51 7.26 -21.51
N VAL A 464 7.41 6.19 -20.73
CA VAL A 464 6.27 5.26 -20.74
C VAL A 464 5.38 5.59 -19.55
N TRP A 465 4.12 5.90 -19.85
CA TRP A 465 3.06 6.02 -18.87
C TRP A 465 2.27 4.72 -18.81
N ILE A 466 2.32 4.05 -17.67
CA ILE A 466 1.50 2.87 -17.36
C ILE A 466 0.26 3.34 -16.64
N ASN A 467 -0.91 3.12 -17.24
CA ASN A 467 -2.18 3.51 -16.64
C ASN A 467 -2.59 2.55 -15.51
N ALA A 468 -3.56 2.97 -14.69
CA ALA A 468 -3.99 2.24 -13.50
C ALA A 468 -4.28 0.77 -13.80
N GLY A 469 -3.67 -0.13 -13.03
CA GLY A 469 -3.92 -1.58 -13.07
C GLY A 469 -3.40 -2.32 -14.31
N THR A 470 -2.67 -1.67 -15.22
CA THR A 470 -2.10 -2.32 -16.40
C THR A 470 -1.11 -3.41 -16.02
N VAL A 471 -1.32 -4.61 -16.54
CA VAL A 471 -0.36 -5.72 -16.42
C VAL A 471 0.75 -5.52 -17.43
N HIS A 472 2.01 -5.55 -17.00
CA HIS A 472 3.14 -5.29 -17.91
C HIS A 472 4.40 -6.01 -17.49
N TRP A 473 5.30 -6.19 -18.47
CA TRP A 473 6.63 -6.77 -18.31
C TRP A 473 7.60 -6.15 -19.31
N VAL A 474 8.90 -6.17 -18.97
CA VAL A 474 9.90 -5.39 -19.69
C VAL A 474 11.20 -6.18 -19.84
N GLN A 475 11.82 -6.11 -21.00
CA GLN A 475 13.15 -6.66 -21.28
C GLN A 475 14.07 -5.56 -21.82
N ALA A 476 15.30 -5.49 -21.32
CA ALA A 476 16.32 -4.63 -21.90
C ALA A 476 16.83 -5.25 -23.21
N VAL A 477 16.82 -4.48 -24.28
CA VAL A 477 17.41 -4.85 -25.57
C VAL A 477 18.89 -4.54 -25.57
N GLY A 478 19.27 -3.39 -25.02
CA GLY A 478 20.65 -2.94 -24.88
C GLY A 478 21.02 -2.57 -23.45
N TRP A 479 22.27 -2.17 -23.23
CA TRP A 479 22.72 -1.61 -21.96
C TRP A 479 22.01 -0.28 -21.71
N CYS A 480 21.28 -0.17 -20.64
CA CYS A 480 20.55 1.05 -20.33
C CYS A 480 20.28 1.21 -18.83
N ASN A 481 20.00 2.46 -18.44
CA ASN A 481 19.43 2.78 -17.15
C ASN A 481 18.00 3.28 -17.35
N ASN A 482 17.14 3.02 -16.36
CA ASN A 482 15.79 3.57 -16.30
C ASN A 482 15.53 4.17 -14.94
N ILE A 483 14.69 5.19 -14.88
CA ILE A 483 14.13 5.71 -13.64
C ILE A 483 12.61 5.55 -13.66
N ALA A 484 12.02 5.21 -12.52
CA ALA A 484 10.58 5.00 -12.41
C ALA A 484 10.06 5.39 -11.03
N TRP A 485 8.77 5.69 -10.99
CA TRP A 485 7.98 5.92 -9.76
C TRP A 485 6.50 5.78 -10.07
N ASN A 486 5.67 5.73 -9.02
CA ASN A 486 4.23 5.70 -9.17
C ASN A 486 3.61 7.08 -9.00
N VAL A 487 2.46 7.25 -9.58
CA VAL A 487 1.60 8.44 -9.44
C VAL A 487 0.14 8.02 -9.32
N GLY A 488 -0.60 8.73 -8.47
CA GLY A 488 -2.05 8.57 -8.33
C GLY A 488 -2.76 9.86 -8.78
N PRO A 489 -3.09 10.01 -10.08
CA PRO A 489 -3.68 11.24 -10.58
C PRO A 489 -4.99 11.59 -9.87
N LEU A 490 -5.12 12.84 -9.42
CA LEU A 490 -6.33 13.42 -8.79
C LEU A 490 -7.00 14.44 -9.72
N ASN A 491 -7.19 14.09 -10.98
CA ASN A 491 -7.76 14.90 -12.04
C ASN A 491 -8.93 14.18 -12.72
N VAL A 492 -9.20 14.50 -13.99
CA VAL A 492 -10.36 13.99 -14.76
C VAL A 492 -10.56 12.46 -14.70
N SER A 493 -9.50 11.69 -14.50
CA SER A 493 -9.56 10.22 -14.39
C SER A 493 -9.31 9.72 -12.95
N ALA A 494 -9.38 10.61 -11.97
CA ALA A 494 -9.15 10.26 -10.56
C ALA A 494 -10.10 9.17 -10.07
N ALA A 495 -11.35 9.18 -10.53
CA ALA A 495 -12.35 8.18 -10.18
C ALA A 495 -11.91 6.77 -10.58
N TYR A 496 -11.41 6.60 -11.80
CA TYR A 496 -10.92 5.32 -12.31
C TYR A 496 -9.72 4.81 -11.50
N GLN A 497 -8.72 5.67 -11.29
CA GLN A 497 -7.55 5.33 -10.46
C GLN A 497 -7.95 4.96 -9.02
N TYR A 498 -8.83 5.75 -8.42
CA TYR A 498 -9.26 5.53 -7.03
C TYR A 498 -10.05 4.22 -6.89
N GLN A 499 -10.97 3.95 -7.84
CA GLN A 499 -11.73 2.69 -7.85
C GLN A 499 -10.79 1.48 -7.93
N LEU A 500 -9.84 1.47 -8.87
CA LEU A 500 -8.92 0.34 -9.04
C LEU A 500 -7.99 0.16 -7.83
N ALA A 501 -7.55 1.25 -7.22
CA ALA A 501 -6.72 1.20 -6.02
C ALA A 501 -7.49 0.58 -4.85
N LEU A 502 -8.76 0.93 -4.69
CA LEU A 502 -9.61 0.43 -3.62
C LEU A 502 -10.05 -1.02 -3.86
N GLU A 503 -10.33 -1.41 -5.11
CA GLU A 503 -10.60 -2.81 -5.49
C GLU A 503 -9.42 -3.72 -5.14
N ARG A 504 -8.20 -3.28 -5.47
CA ARG A 504 -6.98 -4.02 -5.13
C ARG A 504 -6.75 -4.06 -3.62
N PHE A 505 -7.05 -2.98 -2.91
CA PHE A 505 -6.98 -2.94 -1.46
C PHE A 505 -7.88 -4.00 -0.82
N GLU A 506 -9.14 -4.09 -1.22
CA GLU A 506 -10.08 -5.09 -0.69
C GLU A 506 -9.68 -6.52 -1.08
N TRP A 507 -9.24 -6.73 -2.33
CA TRP A 507 -8.78 -8.03 -2.78
C TRP A 507 -7.55 -8.51 -1.97
N ASN A 508 -6.61 -7.61 -1.69
CA ASN A 508 -5.45 -7.90 -0.86
C ASN A 508 -5.86 -8.30 0.56
N GLU A 509 -6.85 -7.61 1.15
CA GLU A 509 -7.36 -7.98 2.47
C GLU A 509 -7.93 -9.39 2.51
N VAL A 510 -8.68 -9.80 1.49
CA VAL A 510 -9.23 -11.16 1.38
C VAL A 510 -8.10 -12.19 1.25
N LYS A 511 -7.09 -11.89 0.48
CA LYS A 511 -5.91 -12.75 0.27
C LYS A 511 -4.90 -12.71 1.40
N LYS A 512 -5.08 -11.83 2.40
CA LYS A 512 -4.12 -11.57 3.49
C LYS A 512 -2.74 -11.17 2.98
N VAL A 513 -2.74 -10.30 1.98
CA VAL A 513 -1.55 -9.70 1.39
C VAL A 513 -1.54 -8.22 1.74
N LYS A 514 -0.39 -7.69 2.05
CA LYS A 514 -0.23 -6.28 2.42
C LYS A 514 -0.58 -5.36 1.25
N SER A 515 -1.49 -4.43 1.49
CA SER A 515 -1.67 -3.27 0.61
C SER A 515 -0.58 -2.24 0.91
N ILE A 516 0.32 -2.06 -0.04
CA ILE A 516 1.47 -1.16 0.14
C ILE A 516 1.01 0.29 0.33
N VAL A 517 -0.06 0.69 -0.37
CA VAL A 517 -0.71 1.99 -0.15
C VAL A 517 -1.84 1.84 0.86
N PRO A 518 -1.79 2.57 1.98
CA PRO A 518 -2.82 2.54 3.02
C PRO A 518 -4.03 3.38 2.58
N MET A 519 -4.96 2.77 1.86
CA MET A 519 -6.05 3.49 1.18
C MET A 519 -7.01 4.21 2.12
N ILE A 520 -7.26 3.69 3.32
CA ILE A 520 -8.12 4.37 4.31
C ILE A 520 -7.44 5.63 4.82
N HIS A 521 -6.18 5.52 5.24
CA HIS A 521 -5.36 6.64 5.67
C HIS A 521 -5.24 7.73 4.58
N VAL A 522 -4.96 7.34 3.34
CA VAL A 522 -4.86 8.25 2.21
C VAL A 522 -6.19 8.95 1.95
N SER A 523 -7.32 8.24 1.99
CA SER A 523 -8.65 8.81 1.77
C SER A 523 -8.99 9.91 2.79
N TRP A 524 -8.67 9.70 4.06
CA TRP A 524 -8.82 10.73 5.09
C TRP A 524 -7.89 11.93 4.88
N ASN A 525 -6.66 11.71 4.44
CA ASN A 525 -5.74 12.80 4.12
C ASN A 525 -6.19 13.61 2.90
N VAL A 526 -6.71 12.95 1.85
CA VAL A 526 -7.34 13.62 0.70
C VAL A 526 -8.49 14.51 1.16
N ALA A 527 -9.40 13.96 1.96
CA ALA A 527 -10.57 14.71 2.45
C ALA A 527 -10.20 15.92 3.30
N ARG A 528 -9.11 15.82 4.07
CA ARG A 528 -8.63 16.90 4.94
C ARG A 528 -7.96 18.03 4.17
N THR A 529 -7.29 17.72 3.06
CA THR A 529 -6.34 18.65 2.43
C THR A 529 -6.77 19.16 1.06
N LEU A 530 -7.59 18.41 0.33
CA LEU A 530 -7.93 18.72 -1.05
C LEU A 530 -9.40 19.08 -1.25
N LYS A 531 -9.62 19.90 -2.27
CA LYS A 531 -10.94 20.22 -2.80
C LYS A 531 -11.17 19.38 -4.06
N ILE A 532 -12.14 18.50 -4.03
CA ILE A 532 -12.48 17.62 -5.15
C ILE A 532 -13.62 18.25 -5.97
N THR A 533 -13.38 18.40 -7.26
CA THR A 533 -14.36 18.95 -8.24
C THR A 533 -15.03 17.85 -9.06
N ASP A 534 -14.41 16.67 -9.16
CA ASP A 534 -14.99 15.53 -9.85
C ASP A 534 -16.03 14.83 -8.96
N LYS A 535 -17.25 14.72 -9.48
CA LYS A 535 -18.40 14.18 -8.75
C LYS A 535 -18.23 12.72 -8.38
N ASP A 536 -17.64 11.92 -9.26
CA ASP A 536 -17.54 10.49 -9.05
C ASP A 536 -16.42 10.14 -8.07
N THR A 537 -15.28 10.82 -8.17
CA THR A 537 -14.21 10.76 -7.16
C THR A 537 -14.72 11.18 -5.78
N TYR A 538 -15.46 12.29 -5.71
CA TYR A 538 -16.04 12.75 -4.45
C TYR A 538 -16.95 11.69 -3.81
N LYS A 539 -17.88 11.10 -4.58
CA LYS A 539 -18.81 10.08 -4.05
C LYS A 539 -18.07 8.86 -3.51
N MET A 540 -17.06 8.39 -4.23
CA MET A 540 -16.30 7.20 -3.83
C MET A 540 -15.48 7.46 -2.56
N ILE A 541 -14.80 8.59 -2.48
CA ILE A 541 -14.03 8.95 -1.28
C ILE A 541 -14.99 9.15 -0.10
N LYS A 542 -16.09 9.89 -0.30
CA LYS A 542 -17.09 10.13 0.76
C LYS A 542 -17.67 8.83 1.31
N HIS A 543 -17.95 7.85 0.45
CA HIS A 543 -18.39 6.52 0.84
C HIS A 543 -17.32 5.76 1.63
N CYS A 544 -16.08 5.78 1.18
CA CYS A 544 -14.97 5.18 1.91
C CYS A 544 -14.82 5.76 3.33
N LEU A 545 -14.91 7.08 3.47
CA LEU A 545 -14.87 7.76 4.78
C LEU A 545 -16.04 7.34 5.66
N MET A 546 -17.25 7.25 5.11
CA MET A 546 -18.44 6.81 5.83
C MET A 546 -18.26 5.38 6.37
N GLN A 547 -17.81 4.46 5.53
CA GLN A 547 -17.55 3.07 5.93
C GLN A 547 -16.44 2.97 6.98
N SER A 548 -15.42 3.80 6.87
CA SER A 548 -14.36 3.90 7.88
C SER A 548 -14.91 4.38 9.23
N MET A 549 -15.77 5.42 9.26
CA MET A 549 -16.41 5.89 10.50
C MET A 549 -17.33 4.83 11.11
N LYS A 550 -18.11 4.11 10.28
CA LYS A 550 -18.95 2.99 10.74
C LYS A 550 -18.09 1.95 11.46
N HIS A 551 -17.02 1.51 10.82
CA HIS A 551 -16.11 0.52 11.40
C HIS A 551 -15.48 1.01 12.70
N ILE A 552 -14.97 2.23 12.73
CA ILE A 552 -14.35 2.82 13.93
C ILE A 552 -15.35 2.89 15.09
N GLN A 553 -16.59 3.36 14.84
CA GLN A 553 -17.59 3.47 15.90
C GLN A 553 -17.99 2.10 16.46
N ILE A 554 -18.25 1.13 15.60
CA ILE A 554 -18.60 -0.24 16.02
C ILE A 554 -17.46 -0.87 16.82
N LEU A 555 -16.22 -0.81 16.30
CA LEU A 555 -15.06 -1.35 16.98
C LEU A 555 -14.81 -0.67 18.34
N ARG A 556 -14.96 0.66 18.39
CA ARG A 556 -14.81 1.43 19.63
C ARG A 556 -15.81 0.97 20.70
N ASP A 557 -17.08 0.82 20.34
CA ASP A 557 -18.12 0.39 21.27
C ASP A 557 -17.90 -1.07 21.73
N GLN A 558 -17.47 -1.95 20.84
CA GLN A 558 -17.12 -3.34 21.16
C GLN A 558 -15.94 -3.43 22.13
N LEU A 559 -14.91 -2.59 21.94
CA LEU A 559 -13.75 -2.55 22.83
C LEU A 559 -14.11 -2.01 24.21
N VAL A 560 -14.91 -0.96 24.29
CA VAL A 560 -15.43 -0.42 25.56
C VAL A 560 -16.31 -1.44 26.27
N ALA A 561 -17.21 -2.13 25.56
CA ALA A 561 -18.04 -3.19 26.12
C ALA A 561 -17.21 -4.39 26.62
N ALA A 562 -16.05 -4.64 26.03
CA ALA A 562 -15.07 -5.63 26.50
C ALA A 562 -14.20 -5.13 27.67
N GLY A 563 -14.53 -3.97 28.25
CA GLY A 563 -13.81 -3.39 29.39
C GLY A 563 -12.46 -2.75 29.05
N LYS A 564 -12.19 -2.48 27.77
CA LYS A 564 -10.94 -1.84 27.35
C LYS A 564 -11.01 -0.33 27.50
N LYS A 565 -9.96 0.24 28.08
CA LYS A 565 -9.74 1.70 28.05
C LYS A 565 -9.08 2.07 26.73
N ILE A 566 -9.56 3.13 26.12
CA ILE A 566 -9.02 3.68 24.88
C ILE A 566 -8.21 4.93 25.25
N PHE A 567 -6.93 4.90 24.92
CA PHE A 567 -6.02 6.01 25.20
C PHE A 567 -5.82 6.83 23.92
N TYR A 568 -6.04 8.13 24.03
CA TYR A 568 -5.82 9.03 22.91
C TYR A 568 -4.34 9.36 22.77
N GLN A 569 -3.85 9.21 21.56
CA GLN A 569 -2.50 9.57 21.18
C GLN A 569 -2.50 10.06 19.73
N SER A 570 -2.45 11.38 19.55
CA SER A 570 -2.45 11.96 18.19
C SER A 570 -1.22 11.53 17.40
N ARG A 571 -1.38 11.46 16.09
CA ARG A 571 -0.28 11.17 15.17
C ARG A 571 0.76 12.28 15.20
N VAL A 572 2.02 11.89 15.03
CA VAL A 572 3.13 12.83 14.80
C VAL A 572 3.34 13.03 13.29
N LYS A 573 4.05 14.10 12.94
CA LYS A 573 4.40 14.37 11.54
C LYS A 573 5.23 13.21 10.97
N ASP A 574 4.95 12.84 9.74
CA ASP A 574 5.63 11.77 8.99
C ASP A 574 5.51 10.37 9.63
N GLU A 575 4.58 10.19 10.56
CA GLU A 575 4.29 8.90 11.14
C GLU A 575 3.68 7.98 10.07
N PRO A 576 4.22 6.75 9.86
CA PRO A 576 3.69 5.83 8.87
C PRO A 576 2.29 5.34 9.25
N ALA A 577 1.51 4.90 8.26
CA ALA A 577 0.29 4.15 8.51
C ALA A 577 0.63 2.79 9.14
N TYR A 578 -0.31 2.25 9.92
CA TYR A 578 -0.11 0.99 10.63
C TYR A 578 -0.78 -0.18 9.93
N TYR A 579 -0.18 -1.34 10.05
CA TYR A 579 -0.67 -2.62 9.54
C TYR A 579 -0.65 -3.66 10.65
N CYS A 580 -1.56 -4.61 10.56
CA CYS A 580 -1.58 -5.74 11.48
C CYS A 580 -0.34 -6.61 11.28
N ASN A 581 0.39 -6.90 12.36
CA ASN A 581 1.62 -7.70 12.31
C ASN A 581 1.38 -9.16 11.88
N GLU A 582 0.13 -9.65 11.95
CA GLU A 582 -0.21 -11.05 11.66
C GLU A 582 -0.81 -11.26 10.27
N CYS A 583 -1.65 -10.33 9.80
CA CYS A 583 -2.41 -10.50 8.57
C CYS A 583 -2.22 -9.36 7.57
N ASP A 584 -1.32 -8.43 7.84
CA ASP A 584 -0.92 -7.32 6.97
C ASP A 584 -2.04 -6.37 6.52
N VAL A 585 -3.25 -6.44 7.11
CA VAL A 585 -4.30 -5.47 6.81
C VAL A 585 -3.98 -4.11 7.43
N GLU A 586 -4.40 -3.03 6.75
CA GLU A 586 -4.29 -1.67 7.30
C GLU A 586 -5.10 -1.57 8.60
N VAL A 587 -4.50 -1.01 9.63
CA VAL A 587 -5.15 -0.69 10.90
C VAL A 587 -5.24 0.83 11.03
N PHE A 588 -6.45 1.37 10.83
CA PHE A 588 -6.68 2.80 10.88
C PHE A 588 -7.31 3.23 12.19
N ASN A 589 -6.81 4.29 12.78
CA ASN A 589 -7.29 5.01 13.96
C ASN A 589 -7.22 4.23 15.29
N LEU A 590 -7.85 3.08 15.42
CA LEU A 590 -7.84 2.27 16.64
C LEU A 590 -6.78 1.18 16.54
N LEU A 591 -5.68 1.38 17.24
CA LEU A 591 -4.53 0.47 17.23
C LEU A 591 -4.60 -0.45 18.45
N LEU A 592 -4.68 -1.75 18.22
CA LEU A 592 -4.58 -2.75 19.28
C LEU A 592 -3.12 -3.17 19.42
N VAL A 593 -2.48 -2.76 20.50
CA VAL A 593 -1.03 -2.87 20.70
C VAL A 593 -0.71 -3.92 21.75
N THR A 594 0.21 -4.82 21.45
CA THR A 594 0.77 -5.79 22.40
C THR A 594 2.29 -5.65 22.50
N SER A 595 2.84 -6.06 23.64
CA SER A 595 4.29 -6.15 23.79
C SER A 595 4.81 -7.39 23.07
N GLU A 596 5.74 -7.21 22.14
CA GLU A 596 6.46 -8.32 21.50
C GLU A 596 7.61 -8.79 22.37
N ASN A 597 8.34 -7.83 22.94
CA ASN A 597 9.46 -8.11 23.84
C ASN A 597 9.50 -7.07 24.96
N SER A 598 9.14 -7.52 26.18
CA SER A 598 9.10 -6.65 27.36
C SER A 598 10.46 -6.08 27.76
N THR A 599 11.55 -6.83 27.50
CA THR A 599 12.92 -6.39 27.83
C THR A 599 13.43 -5.35 26.84
N LYS A 600 13.07 -5.48 25.56
CA LYS A 600 13.43 -4.52 24.49
C LYS A 600 12.41 -3.38 24.32
N LYS A 601 11.29 -3.42 25.05
CA LYS A 601 10.18 -2.46 24.92
C LYS A 601 9.70 -2.32 23.46
N THR A 602 9.65 -3.44 22.73
CA THR A 602 9.11 -3.49 21.37
C THR A 602 7.63 -3.86 21.41
N TYR A 603 6.84 -3.17 20.60
CA TYR A 603 5.39 -3.31 20.54
C TYR A 603 4.95 -3.52 19.10
N VAL A 604 3.90 -4.29 18.90
CA VAL A 604 3.32 -4.58 17.60
C VAL A 604 1.83 -4.25 17.59
N VAL A 605 1.35 -3.85 16.41
CA VAL A 605 -0.05 -3.50 16.17
C VAL A 605 -0.79 -4.71 15.60
N HIS A 606 -2.02 -4.90 16.04
CA HIS A 606 -2.92 -5.93 15.54
C HIS A 606 -4.25 -5.32 15.08
N CYS A 607 -4.91 -5.95 14.13
CA CYS A 607 -6.34 -5.77 13.91
C CYS A 607 -7.12 -6.50 15.01
N GLU A 608 -8.41 -6.20 15.16
CA GLU A 608 -9.24 -6.81 16.20
C GLU A 608 -9.26 -8.35 16.11
N ASP A 609 -9.46 -8.89 14.90
CA ASP A 609 -9.54 -10.34 14.70
C ASP A 609 -8.28 -11.07 15.15
N CYS A 610 -7.11 -10.57 14.76
CA CYS A 610 -5.83 -11.17 15.14
C CYS A 610 -5.54 -11.00 16.64
N ALA A 611 -5.90 -9.86 17.21
CA ALA A 611 -5.77 -9.64 18.65
C ALA A 611 -6.68 -10.59 19.45
N ARG A 612 -7.93 -10.81 19.02
CA ARG A 612 -8.86 -11.74 19.66
C ARG A 612 -8.49 -13.20 19.44
N ALA A 613 -7.90 -13.53 18.29
CA ALA A 613 -7.36 -14.88 18.06
C ALA A 613 -6.24 -15.23 19.03
N LYS A 614 -5.41 -14.25 19.41
CA LYS A 614 -4.37 -14.41 20.44
C LYS A 614 -4.95 -14.45 21.86
N SER A 615 -5.96 -13.64 22.12
CA SER A 615 -6.64 -13.55 23.42
C SER A 615 -8.08 -13.08 23.22
N SER A 616 -9.05 -13.97 23.43
CA SER A 616 -10.47 -13.64 23.28
C SER A 616 -10.93 -12.48 24.20
N SER A 617 -10.32 -12.37 25.38
CA SER A 617 -10.54 -11.27 26.33
C SER A 617 -9.68 -10.03 26.06
N LEU A 618 -8.83 -10.06 25.03
CA LEU A 618 -7.84 -9.03 24.73
C LEU A 618 -6.86 -8.77 25.91
N ALA A 619 -6.53 -9.79 26.71
CA ALA A 619 -5.58 -9.64 27.80
C ALA A 619 -4.23 -9.16 27.25
N GLY A 620 -3.58 -8.21 27.94
CA GLY A 620 -2.31 -7.62 27.50
C GLY A 620 -2.40 -6.66 26.31
N VAL A 621 -3.59 -6.40 25.78
CA VAL A 621 -3.80 -5.45 24.70
C VAL A 621 -4.07 -4.05 25.23
N VAL A 622 -3.32 -3.07 24.74
CA VAL A 622 -3.56 -1.63 24.94
C VAL A 622 -4.19 -1.08 23.67
N VAL A 623 -5.23 -0.25 23.80
CA VAL A 623 -5.91 0.37 22.66
C VAL A 623 -5.55 1.84 22.58
N LEU A 624 -5.02 2.26 21.43
CA LEU A 624 -4.66 3.64 21.14
C LEU A 624 -5.61 4.20 20.08
N GLU A 625 -6.13 5.41 20.30
CA GLU A 625 -6.93 6.17 19.35
C GLU A 625 -6.10 7.35 18.82
N GLN A 626 -5.89 7.43 17.51
CA GLN A 626 -5.05 8.46 16.88
C GLN A 626 -5.80 9.72 16.49
N TYR A 627 -7.06 9.58 16.11
CA TYR A 627 -7.99 10.68 15.80
C TYR A 627 -9.24 10.53 16.65
N ARG A 628 -9.66 11.60 17.30
CA ARG A 628 -10.94 11.59 18.03
C ARG A 628 -12.10 11.51 17.05
N MET A 629 -13.19 10.86 17.44
CA MET A 629 -14.37 10.70 16.59
C MET A 629 -14.94 12.06 16.13
N ASP A 630 -14.96 13.06 17.01
CA ASP A 630 -15.44 14.41 16.66
C ASP A 630 -14.55 15.11 15.63
N GLU A 631 -13.24 14.81 15.59
CA GLU A 631 -12.31 15.28 14.57
C GLU A 631 -12.64 14.65 13.21
N LEU A 632 -12.81 13.32 13.17
CA LEU A 632 -13.19 12.61 11.94
C LEU A 632 -14.55 13.06 11.42
N MET A 633 -15.53 13.25 12.32
CA MET A 633 -16.85 13.77 11.97
C MET A 633 -16.77 15.15 11.31
N LYS A 634 -15.95 16.06 11.83
CA LYS A 634 -15.75 17.39 11.23
C LYS A 634 -15.14 17.29 9.84
N ILE A 635 -14.13 16.43 9.65
CA ILE A 635 -13.49 16.21 8.34
C ILE A 635 -14.54 15.68 7.36
N TYR A 636 -15.31 14.67 7.76
CA TYR A 636 -16.36 14.08 6.93
C TYR A 636 -17.40 15.11 6.51
N ASP A 637 -17.97 15.88 7.44
CA ASP A 637 -19.00 16.86 7.13
C ASP A 637 -18.46 18.04 6.31
N SER A 638 -17.20 18.42 6.51
CA SER A 638 -16.53 19.49 5.75
C SER A 638 -16.12 19.06 4.34
N PHE A 639 -15.97 17.76 4.11
CA PHE A 639 -15.61 17.23 2.78
C PHE A 639 -16.83 17.25 1.87
N MET A 640 -16.87 18.26 0.99
CA MET A 640 -17.97 18.53 0.06
C MET A 640 -17.46 18.64 -1.36
N LEU A 641 -18.33 18.31 -2.32
CA LEU A 641 -18.06 18.53 -3.73
C LEU A 641 -17.85 20.04 -3.97
N THR A 642 -16.69 20.38 -4.53
CA THR A 642 -16.36 21.77 -4.86
C THR A 642 -16.90 22.08 -6.27
N PRO A 643 -17.64 23.17 -6.47
CA PRO A 643 -18.04 23.58 -7.82
C PRO A 643 -16.81 23.77 -8.72
N PRO A 644 -16.88 23.38 -10.00
CA PRO A 644 -15.82 23.68 -10.94
C PRO A 644 -15.62 25.20 -11.04
N PRO A 645 -14.39 25.68 -11.24
CA PRO A 645 -14.14 27.10 -11.43
C PRO A 645 -14.94 27.58 -12.64
N PRO A 646 -15.48 28.82 -12.60
CA PRO A 646 -16.21 29.37 -13.74
C PRO A 646 -15.32 29.30 -14.98
N SER A 647 -15.90 28.81 -16.07
CA SER A 647 -15.22 28.77 -17.38
C SER A 647 -14.85 30.21 -17.79
N LYS A 648 -13.55 30.46 -17.93
CA LYS A 648 -13.04 31.73 -18.48
C LYS A 648 -13.24 31.76 -19.97
#